data_2b2b5670c408f57cb0e7c35aff925173
#
_entry.id   2b2b5670c408f57cb0e7c35aff925173
#
_cell.length_a   1.000
_cell.length_b   1.000
_cell.length_c   1.000
_cell.angle_alpha   90.00
_cell.angle_beta   90.00
_cell.angle_gamma   90.00
#
_symmetry.space_group_name_H-M   'P 1'
#
loop_
_entity.id
_entity.type
_entity.pdbx_description
1 polymer ?
#
loop_
_entity_poly.entity_id
_entity_poly.type
_entity_poly.pdbx_seq_one_letter_code
_entity_poly.pdbx_strand_id
1 'polypeptide(L)'
;MQIQKITILSLLPIISAWGQTNPSNADTPVLDEITVQGASIPELDLSRSSILTEDQVEDRQINELVDLSGLTPNLHINANGIQSYGDIITMRGIANTQLFGPAGVQLYVDGVPQADVSSYSSTLYDVESIEILRGPQGHSFGKLVTGGAINIKTKTPSNQQTNLFSASYGTFDSQKYNLGSSGPLDDSLSYTLALQRALTDGFVKNSAGSADTAETWHGALKFHYDKGTGTKATLGLSFESHELGAQPLVRRNPSDFYARSTDFEESTDIDRNQQFLSVEHELGESRLISITNRNDWSMNPNRVDLDMSAFPISTSIIIQDHIEWTQELRLESEEDSELDWILGSFYADSLIEGDATRWFLTGLAAPFDQDTQVTSYRLESKNIGIFASLGLDLSEKDFVSFGLRYDKFDKEMKRTKTSLLARTSSVPGSKDFNSLSPSLLLERNIQDGLDGIIRITYAEKPGGFSAYSDDATIASFSEEKTMAYELGILFNPSEKWGLNLTAYLNDIEKYQFELPIPSSTDYYVANADEVTAQGLEIEGFIKPSDSFTLSVAYGICDAEYDKFDSLPGLVGKQVSFIPDHTLSCSLNYQLDNGFYGQIGTKTIGDVYFWEQDGANSSDKIDSYTLLDANLGFDYDAWSFNLFGLNLTDEEYYTSLVSNLKSFTGGDAPGIAGSPRVIGLSVSKQF
;
A
#
# COMPACT_ATOMS: atom_id res chain seq x y z
N MET A 1 29.30 -8.82 -11.66
CA MET A 1 29.46 -8.48 -13.11
C MET A 1 28.99 -7.04 -13.23
N GLN A 2 29.90 -6.10 -13.36
CA GLN A 2 29.61 -4.67 -13.34
C GLN A 2 28.71 -4.32 -14.53
N ILE A 3 27.49 -3.91 -14.27
CA ILE A 3 26.61 -3.28 -15.25
C ILE A 3 26.95 -1.79 -15.26
N GLN A 4 27.47 -1.34 -16.38
CA GLN A 4 27.81 0.06 -16.63
C GLN A 4 26.55 0.94 -16.49
N LYS A 5 26.69 2.01 -15.71
CA LYS A 5 25.76 3.15 -15.69
C LYS A 5 25.54 3.65 -17.11
N ILE A 6 24.35 3.49 -17.64
CA ILE A 6 23.96 4.07 -18.92
C ILE A 6 23.61 5.54 -18.65
N THR A 7 24.52 6.42 -19.01
CA THR A 7 24.28 7.86 -19.04
C THR A 7 23.37 8.18 -20.23
N ILE A 8 22.08 8.36 -20.00
CA ILE A 8 21.13 8.89 -21.00
C ILE A 8 21.22 10.42 -20.92
N LEU A 9 22.17 10.98 -21.62
CA LEU A 9 22.17 12.41 -21.97
C LEU A 9 22.34 12.53 -23.48
N SER A 10 21.38 13.27 -24.08
CA SER A 10 21.34 13.70 -25.48
C SER A 10 20.45 12.88 -26.42
N LEU A 11 19.17 13.32 -26.51
CA LEU A 11 18.39 13.32 -27.75
C LEU A 11 17.12 14.15 -27.53
N LEU A 12 17.21 15.46 -27.66
CA LEU A 12 16.09 16.37 -27.92
C LEU A 12 16.31 16.99 -29.29
N PRO A 13 15.49 16.67 -30.29
CA PRO A 13 15.27 17.59 -31.38
C PRO A 13 14.08 18.50 -31.04
N ILE A 14 14.31 19.79 -31.05
CA ILE A 14 13.33 20.88 -31.01
C ILE A 14 12.42 20.72 -32.23
N ILE A 15 11.15 20.44 -32.01
CA ILE A 15 10.13 20.60 -33.05
C ILE A 15 9.26 21.79 -32.65
N SER A 16 9.50 22.92 -33.33
CA SER A 16 8.62 24.06 -33.37
C SER A 16 7.57 23.85 -34.45
N ALA A 17 6.29 23.75 -34.08
CA ALA A 17 5.21 23.94 -34.99
C ALA A 17 4.04 24.63 -34.28
N TRP A 18 3.73 25.81 -34.73
CA TRP A 18 2.59 26.66 -34.32
C TRP A 18 1.29 26.10 -34.91
N GLY A 19 0.27 25.96 -34.08
CA GLY A 19 -1.09 25.72 -34.49
C GLY A 19 -2.03 26.21 -33.38
N GLN A 20 -2.61 27.42 -33.58
CA GLN A 20 -3.67 27.94 -32.73
C GLN A 20 -4.97 27.24 -33.07
N THR A 21 -5.65 26.62 -32.10
CA THR A 21 -7.11 26.41 -32.12
C THR A 21 -7.64 26.73 -30.71
N ASN A 22 -8.66 27.59 -30.70
CA ASN A 22 -9.38 28.01 -29.51
C ASN A 22 -10.05 26.82 -28.82
N PRO A 23 -9.98 26.68 -27.50
CA PRO A 23 -10.83 25.76 -26.77
C PRO A 23 -12.20 26.38 -26.54
N SER A 24 -13.23 25.74 -27.03
CA SER A 24 -14.63 26.00 -26.68
C SER A 24 -14.96 25.15 -25.45
N ASN A 25 -15.47 25.82 -24.40
CA ASN A 25 -16.25 25.25 -23.28
C ASN A 25 -16.03 23.75 -22.96
N ALA A 26 -15.17 23.49 -21.99
CA ALA A 26 -15.20 22.22 -21.31
C ALA A 26 -16.43 22.19 -20.41
N ASP A 27 -17.37 21.32 -20.72
CA ASP A 27 -18.41 20.89 -19.81
C ASP A 27 -17.72 20.23 -18.61
N THR A 28 -18.02 20.72 -17.41
CA THR A 28 -17.63 20.13 -16.15
C THR A 28 -18.13 18.68 -16.14
N PRO A 29 -17.31 17.65 -15.94
CA PRO A 29 -17.83 16.30 -15.83
C PRO A 29 -18.65 16.20 -14.54
N VAL A 30 -19.95 16.14 -14.72
CA VAL A 30 -20.87 15.52 -13.78
C VAL A 30 -20.28 14.13 -13.52
N LEU A 31 -20.37 13.63 -12.28
CA LEU A 31 -20.07 12.23 -11.94
C LEU A 31 -20.99 11.30 -12.77
N ASP A 32 -20.73 11.19 -14.05
CA ASP A 32 -21.25 10.14 -14.89
C ASP A 32 -20.44 8.88 -14.60
N GLU A 33 -21.14 7.75 -14.49
CA GLU A 33 -20.66 6.39 -14.38
C GLU A 33 -19.20 6.26 -14.80
N ILE A 34 -18.30 6.05 -13.81
CA ILE A 34 -16.88 5.80 -14.10
C ILE A 34 -16.82 4.43 -14.74
N THR A 35 -16.87 4.40 -16.06
CA THR A 35 -16.65 3.19 -16.84
C THR A 35 -15.16 2.89 -16.79
N VAL A 36 -14.79 1.97 -15.92
CA VAL A 36 -13.43 1.50 -15.74
C VAL A 36 -13.00 0.70 -16.97
N GLN A 37 -12.24 1.31 -17.86
CA GLN A 37 -11.56 0.60 -18.94
C GLN A 37 -10.18 0.14 -18.43
N GLY A 38 -10.11 -1.09 -18.03
CA GLY A 38 -8.90 -1.79 -17.58
C GLY A 38 -9.26 -2.70 -16.44
N ALA A 39 -9.12 -4.02 -16.57
CA ALA A 39 -9.56 -5.09 -15.68
C ALA A 39 -10.75 -4.69 -14.82
N SER A 40 -11.96 -4.77 -15.39
CA SER A 40 -13.17 -4.36 -14.69
C SER A 40 -13.26 -5.14 -13.37
N ILE A 41 -13.16 -4.41 -12.27
CA ILE A 41 -13.69 -4.94 -11.02
C ILE A 41 -15.19 -5.10 -11.30
N PRO A 42 -15.76 -6.32 -11.19
CA PRO A 42 -17.18 -6.49 -11.33
C PRO A 42 -17.87 -5.46 -10.43
N GLU A 43 -18.79 -4.75 -10.99
CA GLU A 43 -19.55 -3.63 -10.46
C GLU A 43 -19.14 -3.22 -9.04
N LEU A 44 -18.44 -2.10 -8.92
CA LEU A 44 -17.83 -1.63 -7.66
C LEU A 44 -18.86 -1.76 -6.55
N ASP A 45 -18.63 -2.71 -5.65
CA ASP A 45 -19.42 -2.83 -4.45
C ASP A 45 -19.16 -1.60 -3.56
N LEU A 46 -19.90 -0.55 -3.84
CA LEU A 46 -19.79 0.75 -3.20
C LEU A 46 -19.94 0.69 -1.67
N SER A 47 -20.52 -0.40 -1.14
CA SER A 47 -20.70 -0.56 0.30
C SER A 47 -19.38 -0.69 1.06
N ARG A 48 -18.33 -1.17 0.41
CA ARG A 48 -17.02 -1.40 1.02
C ARG A 48 -15.86 -0.76 0.23
N SER A 49 -16.15 -0.03 -0.82
CA SER A 49 -15.13 0.66 -1.61
C SER A 49 -15.11 2.15 -1.30
N SER A 50 -13.93 2.72 -1.27
CA SER A 50 -13.70 4.16 -1.28
C SER A 50 -12.89 4.48 -2.52
N ILE A 51 -13.29 5.52 -3.25
CA ILE A 51 -12.59 5.98 -4.45
C ILE A 51 -12.05 7.37 -4.18
N LEU A 52 -10.75 7.56 -4.37
CA LEU A 52 -10.11 8.86 -4.42
C LEU A 52 -9.85 9.21 -5.88
N THR A 53 -10.43 10.31 -6.35
CA THR A 53 -10.25 10.81 -7.72
C THR A 53 -8.89 11.49 -7.88
N GLU A 54 -8.47 11.74 -9.15
CA GLU A 54 -7.26 12.50 -9.47
C GLU A 54 -7.22 13.84 -8.71
N ASP A 55 -8.30 14.63 -8.77
CA ASP A 55 -8.38 15.92 -8.06
C ASP A 55 -8.18 15.77 -6.55
N GLN A 56 -8.77 14.72 -5.94
CA GLN A 56 -8.61 14.46 -4.51
C GLN A 56 -7.18 14.02 -4.14
N VAL A 57 -6.52 13.30 -5.04
CA VAL A 57 -5.11 12.88 -4.87
C VAL A 57 -4.19 14.11 -4.97
N GLU A 58 -4.41 14.97 -5.96
CA GLU A 58 -3.62 16.19 -6.16
C GLU A 58 -3.88 17.23 -5.07
N ASP A 59 -5.13 17.50 -4.72
CA ASP A 59 -5.53 18.47 -3.71
C ASP A 59 -5.01 18.11 -2.30
N ARG A 60 -5.02 16.83 -1.96
CA ARG A 60 -4.52 16.32 -0.68
C ARG A 60 -3.02 16.09 -0.67
N GLN A 61 -2.33 16.33 -1.79
CA GLN A 61 -0.90 16.04 -1.94
C GLN A 61 -0.57 14.59 -1.56
N ILE A 62 -1.41 13.64 -2.00
CA ILE A 62 -1.18 12.21 -1.79
C ILE A 62 -0.07 11.79 -2.75
N ASN A 63 1.14 11.63 -2.24
CA ASN A 63 2.35 11.36 -3.01
C ASN A 63 2.92 9.96 -2.74
N GLU A 64 2.60 9.42 -1.57
CA GLU A 64 3.07 8.12 -1.10
C GLU A 64 1.91 7.27 -0.58
N LEU A 65 2.12 5.95 -0.56
CA LEU A 65 1.10 5.02 -0.07
C LEU A 65 0.70 5.31 1.39
N VAL A 66 1.64 5.73 2.23
CA VAL A 66 1.40 6.09 3.64
C VAL A 66 0.45 7.28 3.79
N ASP A 67 0.36 8.17 2.80
CA ASP A 67 -0.55 9.33 2.83
C ASP A 67 -2.02 8.90 2.84
N LEU A 68 -2.34 7.69 2.36
CA LEU A 68 -3.69 7.11 2.39
C LEU A 68 -4.15 6.78 3.83
N SER A 69 -3.22 6.72 4.79
CA SER A 69 -3.52 6.37 6.17
C SER A 69 -4.58 7.31 6.76
N GLY A 70 -5.68 6.73 7.24
CA GLY A 70 -6.78 7.44 7.87
C GLY A 70 -7.68 8.26 6.94
N LEU A 71 -7.45 8.24 5.61
CA LEU A 71 -8.33 8.93 4.64
C LEU A 71 -9.64 8.18 4.40
N THR A 72 -9.62 6.87 4.58
CA THR A 72 -10.81 6.02 4.50
C THR A 72 -11.02 5.27 5.82
N PRO A 73 -12.25 4.82 6.13
CA PRO A 73 -12.51 4.15 7.39
C PRO A 73 -11.65 2.90 7.58
N ASN A 74 -11.06 2.74 8.77
CA ASN A 74 -10.31 1.55 9.19
C ASN A 74 -9.13 1.14 8.28
N LEU A 75 -8.62 2.05 7.44
CA LEU A 75 -7.34 1.92 6.76
C LEU A 75 -6.28 2.69 7.52
N HIS A 76 -5.23 2.01 7.95
CA HIS A 76 -4.07 2.64 8.55
C HIS A 76 -2.79 2.01 8.01
N ILE A 77 -1.77 2.84 7.79
CA ILE A 77 -0.48 2.43 7.27
C ILE A 77 0.58 2.90 8.27
N ASN A 78 1.20 1.93 8.93
CA ASN A 78 2.29 2.16 9.85
C ASN A 78 3.62 2.04 9.10
N ALA A 79 4.50 3.00 9.26
CA ALA A 79 5.84 2.90 8.70
C ALA A 79 6.58 1.70 9.31
N ASN A 80 7.27 0.92 8.47
CA ASN A 80 8.05 -0.21 8.95
C ASN A 80 9.36 0.28 9.61
N GLY A 81 9.77 -0.39 10.68
CA GLY A 81 11.04 -0.13 11.34
C GLY A 81 12.29 -0.42 10.50
N ILE A 82 12.12 -1.09 9.37
CA ILE A 82 13.16 -1.32 8.35
C ILE A 82 12.62 -0.80 7.02
N GLN A 83 13.06 0.36 6.63
CA GLN A 83 12.56 1.18 5.51
C GLN A 83 12.34 0.43 4.18
N SER A 84 12.99 -0.68 4.00
CA SER A 84 13.01 -1.44 2.76
C SER A 84 12.00 -2.58 2.67
N TYR A 85 11.34 -2.95 3.77
CA TYR A 85 10.43 -4.09 3.81
C TYR A 85 8.96 -3.73 3.59
N GLY A 86 8.70 -2.50 3.11
CA GLY A 86 7.34 -1.98 2.95
C GLY A 86 6.68 -1.66 4.28
N ASP A 87 5.56 -0.97 4.21
CA ASP A 87 4.82 -0.54 5.39
C ASP A 87 3.88 -1.63 5.91
N ILE A 88 3.44 -1.49 7.17
CA ILE A 88 2.44 -2.38 7.74
C ILE A 88 1.06 -1.78 7.44
N ILE A 89 0.37 -2.38 6.49
CA ILE A 89 -0.95 -1.94 6.04
C ILE A 89 -2.01 -2.70 6.85
N THR A 90 -2.86 -1.97 7.54
CA THR A 90 -3.95 -2.54 8.34
C THR A 90 -5.31 -2.11 7.78
N MET A 91 -6.25 -3.04 7.72
CA MET A 91 -7.60 -2.79 7.26
C MET A 91 -8.58 -3.69 8.01
N ARG A 92 -9.58 -3.10 8.69
CA ARG A 92 -10.60 -3.83 9.47
C ARG A 92 -10.03 -4.88 10.43
N GLY A 93 -8.91 -4.57 11.12
CA GLY A 93 -8.28 -5.47 12.09
C GLY A 93 -7.33 -6.52 11.49
N ILE A 94 -7.15 -6.56 10.19
CA ILE A 94 -6.23 -7.46 9.50
C ILE A 94 -5.00 -6.68 9.05
N ALA A 95 -3.81 -7.25 9.29
CA ALA A 95 -2.52 -6.64 8.95
C ALA A 95 -1.63 -7.61 8.18
N ASN A 96 -0.62 -7.07 7.49
CA ASN A 96 0.56 -7.85 7.10
C ASN A 96 1.56 -7.90 8.26
N THR A 97 2.51 -8.81 8.17
CA THR A 97 3.67 -8.88 9.07
C THR A 97 4.78 -7.94 8.58
N GLN A 98 5.75 -7.61 9.46
CA GLN A 98 6.80 -6.63 9.15
C GLN A 98 7.79 -7.09 8.07
N LEU A 99 8.11 -8.39 8.01
CA LEU A 99 9.22 -8.88 7.19
C LEU A 99 8.82 -9.93 6.15
N PHE A 100 8.34 -11.10 6.56
CA PHE A 100 8.24 -12.27 5.67
C PHE A 100 6.84 -12.90 5.60
N GLY A 101 5.82 -12.20 6.03
CA GLY A 101 4.45 -12.71 5.96
C GLY A 101 3.77 -12.37 4.62
N PRO A 102 2.72 -13.09 4.26
CA PRO A 102 1.89 -12.71 3.12
C PRO A 102 1.13 -11.41 3.40
N ALA A 103 0.76 -10.70 2.34
CA ALA A 103 0.00 -9.47 2.45
C ALA A 103 -1.37 -9.72 3.11
N GLY A 104 -1.76 -8.86 4.05
CA GLY A 104 -3.13 -8.76 4.54
C GLY A 104 -3.99 -7.91 3.60
N VAL A 105 -3.39 -6.85 3.04
CA VAL A 105 -3.97 -5.95 2.03
C VAL A 105 -3.10 -5.99 0.78
N GLN A 106 -3.70 -6.31 -0.38
CA GLN A 106 -2.98 -6.42 -1.65
C GLN A 106 -2.98 -5.10 -2.40
N LEU A 107 -1.80 -4.69 -2.88
CA LEU A 107 -1.66 -3.57 -3.80
C LEU A 107 -1.75 -4.05 -5.25
N TYR A 108 -2.56 -3.34 -6.05
CA TYR A 108 -2.65 -3.47 -7.50
C TYR A 108 -2.29 -2.14 -8.14
N VAL A 109 -1.67 -2.17 -9.31
CA VAL A 109 -1.48 -1.01 -10.20
C VAL A 109 -2.05 -1.39 -11.56
N ASP A 110 -3.02 -0.64 -12.06
CA ASP A 110 -3.78 -0.95 -13.29
C ASP A 110 -4.34 -2.39 -13.30
N GLY A 111 -4.83 -2.88 -12.14
CA GLY A 111 -5.34 -4.25 -11.99
C GLY A 111 -4.27 -5.34 -11.94
N VAL A 112 -2.98 -4.98 -12.01
CA VAL A 112 -1.86 -5.92 -11.96
C VAL A 112 -1.36 -6.06 -10.52
N PRO A 113 -1.34 -7.28 -9.93
CA PRO A 113 -0.94 -7.47 -8.54
C PRO A 113 0.54 -7.18 -8.35
N GLN A 114 0.88 -6.45 -7.29
CA GLN A 114 2.26 -6.32 -6.81
C GLN A 114 2.67 -7.59 -6.06
N ALA A 115 3.97 -7.87 -5.98
CA ALA A 115 4.46 -9.18 -5.55
C ALA A 115 4.14 -9.44 -4.06
N ASP A 116 4.79 -8.77 -3.14
CA ASP A 116 4.45 -8.76 -1.71
C ASP A 116 4.68 -7.37 -1.13
N VAL A 117 4.43 -7.21 0.16
CA VAL A 117 4.47 -5.88 0.81
C VAL A 117 5.82 -5.20 0.66
N SER A 118 6.93 -5.94 0.71
CA SER A 118 8.28 -5.38 0.54
C SER A 118 8.50 -4.79 -0.85
N SER A 119 7.80 -5.30 -1.86
CA SER A 119 7.89 -4.83 -3.24
C SER A 119 6.86 -3.75 -3.60
N TYR A 120 5.98 -3.35 -2.68
CA TYR A 120 5.00 -2.30 -2.96
C TYR A 120 5.72 -0.98 -3.22
N SER A 121 5.26 -0.27 -4.27
CA SER A 121 5.71 1.10 -4.49
C SER A 121 5.25 1.97 -3.33
N SER A 122 6.16 2.72 -2.74
CA SER A 122 5.79 3.78 -1.79
C SER A 122 5.31 5.03 -2.52
N THR A 123 5.74 5.26 -3.76
CA THR A 123 5.47 6.49 -4.52
C THR A 123 4.25 6.32 -5.41
N LEU A 124 3.34 7.29 -5.32
CA LEU A 124 2.16 7.41 -6.17
C LEU A 124 2.43 8.45 -7.28
N TYR A 125 2.32 8.04 -8.52
CA TYR A 125 2.58 8.92 -9.67
C TYR A 125 1.58 8.63 -10.78
N ASP A 126 1.29 9.65 -11.62
CA ASP A 126 0.39 9.53 -12.79
C ASP A 126 -0.97 8.91 -12.46
N VAL A 127 -1.48 9.19 -11.25
CA VAL A 127 -2.69 8.58 -10.72
C VAL A 127 -3.92 9.20 -11.37
N GLU A 128 -4.82 8.36 -11.86
CA GLU A 128 -6.18 8.72 -12.29
C GLU A 128 -7.19 8.54 -11.15
N SER A 129 -7.08 7.41 -10.43
CA SER A 129 -7.86 7.14 -9.22
C SER A 129 -7.20 6.10 -8.32
N ILE A 130 -7.61 6.09 -7.05
CA ILE A 130 -7.22 5.05 -6.09
C ILE A 130 -8.50 4.43 -5.55
N GLU A 131 -8.65 3.13 -5.75
CA GLU A 131 -9.77 2.33 -5.27
C GLU A 131 -9.34 1.52 -4.05
N ILE A 132 -10.01 1.69 -2.93
CA ILE A 132 -9.72 0.99 -1.68
C ILE A 132 -10.90 0.08 -1.37
N LEU A 133 -10.69 -1.23 -1.47
CA LEU A 133 -11.67 -2.29 -1.26
C LEU A 133 -11.44 -2.92 0.10
N ARG A 134 -12.39 -2.79 1.03
CA ARG A 134 -12.28 -3.31 2.38
C ARG A 134 -12.87 -4.72 2.52
N GLY A 135 -12.22 -5.54 3.35
CA GLY A 135 -12.62 -6.92 3.60
C GLY A 135 -12.11 -7.91 2.54
N PRO A 136 -12.32 -9.22 2.73
CA PRO A 136 -11.76 -10.26 1.89
C PRO A 136 -12.18 -10.16 0.42
N GLN A 137 -11.20 -10.30 -0.50
CA GLN A 137 -11.36 -10.27 -1.95
C GLN A 137 -10.86 -11.60 -2.53
N GLY A 138 -11.71 -12.61 -2.59
CA GLY A 138 -11.27 -13.97 -2.97
C GLY A 138 -11.55 -14.35 -4.42
N HIS A 139 -12.65 -13.90 -5.01
CA HIS A 139 -13.18 -14.42 -6.27
C HIS A 139 -13.15 -13.43 -7.44
N SER A 140 -12.69 -12.20 -7.21
CA SER A 140 -12.69 -11.13 -8.22
C SER A 140 -11.29 -10.79 -8.71
N PHE A 141 -10.23 -11.19 -7.99
CA PHE A 141 -8.85 -10.83 -8.29
C PHE A 141 -7.91 -12.01 -8.28
N GLY A 142 -6.78 -11.86 -8.96
CA GLY A 142 -5.74 -12.86 -9.08
C GLY A 142 -5.17 -13.37 -7.76
N LYS A 143 -4.75 -12.48 -6.84
CA LYS A 143 -4.23 -12.87 -5.52
C LYS A 143 -5.35 -12.91 -4.47
N LEU A 144 -5.31 -13.94 -3.62
CA LEU A 144 -6.19 -14.05 -2.45
C LEU A 144 -5.74 -13.08 -1.36
N VAL A 145 -6.68 -12.29 -0.82
CA VAL A 145 -6.44 -11.36 0.29
C VAL A 145 -7.57 -11.41 1.31
N THR A 146 -7.20 -11.24 2.57
CA THR A 146 -8.13 -11.36 3.71
C THR A 146 -8.57 -10.01 4.27
N GLY A 147 -7.72 -8.97 4.21
CA GLY A 147 -8.03 -7.63 4.74
C GLY A 147 -8.65 -6.70 3.71
N GLY A 148 -8.22 -6.77 2.45
CA GLY A 148 -8.71 -5.91 1.39
C GLY A 148 -7.71 -5.69 0.26
N ALA A 149 -8.02 -4.75 -0.63
CA ALA A 149 -7.15 -4.38 -1.74
C ALA A 149 -7.10 -2.86 -1.94
N ILE A 150 -5.98 -2.38 -2.40
CA ILE A 150 -5.79 -1.01 -2.90
C ILE A 150 -5.43 -1.14 -4.37
N ASN A 151 -6.25 -0.55 -5.26
CA ASN A 151 -5.98 -0.54 -6.69
C ASN A 151 -5.71 0.89 -7.15
N ILE A 152 -4.49 1.15 -7.60
CA ILE A 152 -4.07 2.43 -8.17
C ILE A 152 -4.28 2.33 -9.67
N LYS A 153 -5.17 3.16 -10.19
CA LYS A 153 -5.31 3.34 -11.62
C LYS A 153 -4.47 4.50 -12.08
N THR A 154 -3.61 4.27 -13.04
CA THR A 154 -2.81 5.31 -13.65
C THR A 154 -3.47 5.82 -14.92
N LYS A 155 -3.17 7.06 -15.32
CA LYS A 155 -3.82 7.75 -16.43
C LYS A 155 -3.85 6.91 -17.70
N THR A 156 -5.00 6.93 -18.35
CA THR A 156 -5.22 6.29 -19.65
C THR A 156 -4.87 7.25 -20.79
N PRO A 157 -4.53 6.76 -22.01
CA PRO A 157 -4.18 7.65 -23.11
C PRO A 157 -5.39 8.44 -23.57
N SER A 158 -5.18 9.75 -23.79
CA SER A 158 -6.20 10.60 -24.36
C SER A 158 -6.35 10.40 -25.89
N ASN A 159 -7.51 10.77 -26.42
CA ASN A 159 -7.75 10.74 -27.88
C ASN A 159 -6.99 11.82 -28.66
N GLN A 160 -6.28 12.71 -27.95
CA GLN A 160 -5.45 13.77 -28.50
C GLN A 160 -4.11 13.77 -27.80
N GLN A 161 -3.08 14.28 -28.49
CA GLN A 161 -1.77 14.45 -27.89
C GLN A 161 -1.86 15.44 -26.72
N THR A 162 -1.51 15.00 -25.53
CA THR A 162 -1.42 15.82 -24.33
C THR A 162 -0.04 15.70 -23.71
N ASN A 163 0.46 16.82 -23.19
CA ASN A 163 1.72 16.82 -22.45
C ASN A 163 1.51 17.56 -21.14
N LEU A 164 2.13 17.08 -20.07
CA LEU A 164 2.10 17.67 -18.75
C LEU A 164 3.53 17.94 -18.29
N PHE A 165 3.73 19.10 -17.74
CA PHE A 165 4.92 19.42 -16.93
C PHE A 165 4.44 19.94 -15.58
N SER A 166 4.98 19.44 -14.48
CA SER A 166 4.78 20.06 -13.17
C SER A 166 6.09 20.14 -12.38
N ALA A 167 6.18 21.15 -11.53
CA ALA A 167 7.28 21.35 -10.60
C ALA A 167 6.73 21.84 -9.27
N SER A 168 7.21 21.29 -8.16
CA SER A 168 6.90 21.78 -6.83
C SER A 168 8.18 22.02 -6.01
N TYR A 169 8.08 22.96 -5.06
CA TYR A 169 9.12 23.28 -4.10
C TYR A 169 8.49 23.54 -2.73
N GLY A 170 9.09 22.99 -1.69
CA GLY A 170 8.57 23.13 -0.33
C GLY A 170 9.66 23.17 0.74
N THR A 171 9.20 23.16 2.01
CA THR A 171 10.09 23.04 3.18
C THR A 171 10.97 21.80 3.07
N PHE A 172 12.11 21.79 3.79
CA PHE A 172 13.13 20.73 3.75
C PHE A 172 13.77 20.53 2.37
N ASP A 173 13.87 21.60 1.58
CA ASP A 173 14.31 21.60 0.19
C ASP A 173 13.61 20.55 -0.68
N SER A 174 12.35 20.25 -0.33
CA SER A 174 11.54 19.26 -1.06
C SER A 174 11.25 19.76 -2.46
N GLN A 175 11.62 18.97 -3.44
CA GLN A 175 11.47 19.28 -4.88
C GLN A 175 10.83 18.08 -5.58
N LYS A 176 9.83 18.31 -6.43
CA LYS A 176 9.25 17.27 -7.28
C LYS A 176 9.05 17.79 -8.69
N TYR A 177 9.47 17.02 -9.68
CA TYR A 177 9.34 17.31 -11.09
C TYR A 177 8.64 16.16 -11.79
N ASN A 178 7.56 16.46 -12.54
CA ASN A 178 6.83 15.47 -13.30
C ASN A 178 6.79 15.87 -14.77
N LEU A 179 6.93 14.87 -15.63
CA LEU A 179 6.74 14.96 -17.07
C LEU A 179 5.77 13.87 -17.50
N GLY A 180 4.68 14.26 -18.14
CA GLY A 180 3.69 13.36 -18.71
C GLY A 180 3.52 13.60 -20.22
N SER A 181 3.28 12.53 -20.95
CA SER A 181 2.91 12.62 -22.37
C SER A 181 1.99 11.47 -22.74
N SER A 182 0.88 11.74 -23.36
CA SER A 182 -0.03 10.69 -23.82
C SER A 182 -0.72 11.08 -25.12
N GLY A 183 -1.16 10.07 -25.87
CA GLY A 183 -1.90 10.32 -27.11
C GLY A 183 -1.85 9.18 -28.10
N PRO A 184 -2.52 9.32 -29.25
CA PRO A 184 -2.51 8.31 -30.30
C PRO A 184 -1.17 8.32 -31.07
N LEU A 185 -0.67 7.12 -31.39
CA LEU A 185 0.41 6.89 -32.35
C LEU A 185 -0.17 6.63 -33.75
N ASP A 186 -1.30 5.93 -33.81
CA ASP A 186 -2.11 5.72 -35.01
C ASP A 186 -3.58 5.45 -34.63
N ASP A 187 -4.40 5.02 -35.56
CA ASP A 187 -5.85 4.78 -35.37
C ASP A 187 -6.15 3.62 -34.37
N SER A 188 -5.15 2.83 -34.00
CA SER A 188 -5.32 1.63 -33.16
C SER A 188 -4.33 1.55 -32.00
N LEU A 189 -3.31 2.36 -31.99
CA LEU A 189 -2.24 2.33 -31.00
C LEU A 189 -2.09 3.72 -30.35
N SER A 190 -2.12 3.75 -29.02
CA SER A 190 -1.86 4.93 -28.22
C SER A 190 -0.82 4.64 -27.14
N TYR A 191 -0.32 5.68 -26.50
CA TYR A 191 0.68 5.54 -25.43
C TYR A 191 0.44 6.51 -24.27
N THR A 192 0.96 6.15 -23.10
CA THR A 192 1.20 7.05 -21.98
C THR A 192 2.64 6.93 -21.54
N LEU A 193 3.27 8.06 -21.25
CA LEU A 193 4.60 8.17 -20.68
C LEU A 193 4.52 9.08 -19.45
N ALA A 194 5.00 8.60 -18.30
CA ALA A 194 5.15 9.39 -17.10
C ALA A 194 6.57 9.26 -16.56
N LEU A 195 7.18 10.39 -16.15
CA LEU A 195 8.47 10.44 -15.49
C LEU A 195 8.36 11.38 -14.30
N GLN A 196 8.89 10.96 -13.15
CA GLN A 196 8.93 11.74 -11.93
C GLN A 196 10.35 11.70 -11.33
N ARG A 197 10.77 12.82 -10.78
CA ARG A 197 11.91 12.91 -9.87
C ARG A 197 11.49 13.68 -8.64
N ALA A 198 11.75 13.14 -7.44
CA ALA A 198 11.54 13.83 -6.18
C ALA A 198 12.80 13.80 -5.33
N LEU A 199 13.05 14.90 -4.58
CA LEU A 199 14.19 15.06 -3.68
C LEU A 199 13.72 15.73 -2.39
N THR A 200 14.39 15.41 -1.28
CA THR A 200 14.24 16.13 -0.01
C THR A 200 15.52 16.00 0.83
N ASP A 201 15.83 17.04 1.59
CA ASP A 201 16.89 16.99 2.60
C ASP A 201 16.46 16.27 3.88
N GLY A 202 15.14 15.94 4.01
CA GLY A 202 14.57 15.35 5.22
C GLY A 202 14.46 16.35 6.37
N PHE A 203 13.87 15.89 7.48
CA PHE A 203 13.58 16.74 8.65
C PHE A 203 14.28 16.24 9.94
N VAL A 204 14.86 15.04 9.94
CA VAL A 204 15.56 14.48 11.11
C VAL A 204 17.01 14.94 11.15
N LYS A 205 17.38 15.54 12.28
CA LYS A 205 18.75 16.00 12.52
C LYS A 205 19.59 14.86 13.08
N ASN A 206 20.71 14.57 12.44
CA ASN A 206 21.66 13.57 12.92
C ASN A 206 23.03 14.20 13.21
N SER A 207 23.60 13.88 14.36
CA SER A 207 24.95 14.38 14.76
C SER A 207 26.06 13.79 13.89
N ALA A 208 25.88 12.63 13.28
CA ALA A 208 26.85 11.99 12.39
C ALA A 208 26.71 12.41 10.92
N GLY A 209 25.80 13.34 10.59
CA GLY A 209 25.70 13.96 9.27
C GLY A 209 24.73 13.31 8.30
N SER A 210 24.23 12.09 8.52
CA SER A 210 23.17 11.55 7.69
C SER A 210 21.81 11.98 8.25
N ALA A 211 21.02 12.56 7.39
CA ALA A 211 19.62 12.87 7.61
C ALA A 211 18.75 11.88 6.82
N ASP A 212 17.46 11.96 6.98
CA ASP A 212 16.47 11.24 6.22
C ASP A 212 16.28 11.83 4.80
N THR A 213 17.41 12.03 4.12
CA THR A 213 17.41 12.51 2.72
C THR A 213 16.80 11.47 1.81
N ALA A 214 16.14 11.92 0.75
CA ALA A 214 15.63 11.01 -0.26
C ALA A 214 15.81 11.60 -1.66
N GLU A 215 16.24 10.78 -2.60
CA GLU A 215 16.12 11.02 -4.03
C GLU A 215 15.40 9.84 -4.66
N THR A 216 14.30 10.10 -5.37
CA THR A 216 13.52 9.07 -6.04
C THR A 216 13.32 9.39 -7.51
N TRP A 217 13.46 8.37 -8.34
CA TRP A 217 13.14 8.41 -9.76
C TRP A 217 12.06 7.39 -10.06
N HIS A 218 11.14 7.78 -10.90
CA HIS A 218 10.03 6.95 -11.32
C HIS A 218 9.77 7.14 -12.80
N GLY A 219 9.48 6.06 -13.50
CA GLY A 219 9.11 6.13 -14.90
C GLY A 219 8.18 5.01 -15.31
N ALA A 220 7.16 5.33 -16.11
CA ALA A 220 6.28 4.36 -16.72
C ALA A 220 6.03 4.68 -18.18
N LEU A 221 5.93 3.63 -18.98
CA LEU A 221 5.56 3.68 -20.38
C LEU A 221 4.53 2.59 -20.64
N LYS A 222 3.35 2.98 -21.14
CA LYS A 222 2.32 2.03 -21.56
C LYS A 222 2.01 2.21 -23.04
N PHE A 223 1.78 1.10 -23.72
CA PHE A 223 1.23 1.06 -25.08
C PHE A 223 -0.13 0.38 -25.03
N HIS A 224 -1.13 1.03 -25.56
CA HIS A 224 -2.49 0.53 -25.62
C HIS A 224 -2.89 0.28 -27.07
N TYR A 225 -3.30 -0.94 -27.36
CA TYR A 225 -3.84 -1.33 -28.64
C TYR A 225 -5.35 -1.55 -28.52
N ASP A 226 -6.13 -0.84 -29.33
CA ASP A 226 -7.55 -1.05 -29.52
C ASP A 226 -7.92 -0.66 -30.96
N LYS A 227 -8.31 -1.63 -31.75
CA LYS A 227 -8.75 -1.41 -33.12
C LYS A 227 -10.28 -1.36 -33.27
N GLY A 228 -11.04 -1.50 -32.16
CA GLY A 228 -12.50 -1.60 -32.19
C GLY A 228 -13.01 -2.93 -32.78
N THR A 229 -12.19 -3.99 -32.73
CA THR A 229 -12.52 -5.33 -33.27
C THR A 229 -12.68 -6.36 -32.16
N GLY A 230 -12.98 -5.93 -30.94
CA GLY A 230 -13.17 -6.79 -29.77
C GLY A 230 -11.86 -7.30 -29.12
N THR A 231 -10.69 -6.83 -29.57
CA THR A 231 -9.41 -7.12 -28.91
C THR A 231 -8.74 -5.84 -28.46
N LYS A 232 -8.44 -5.76 -27.17
CA LYS A 232 -7.63 -4.72 -26.55
C LYS A 232 -6.39 -5.32 -25.92
N ALA A 233 -5.27 -4.61 -25.95
CA ALA A 233 -4.05 -5.05 -25.28
C ALA A 233 -3.30 -3.85 -24.68
N THR A 234 -2.72 -4.05 -23.50
CA THR A 234 -1.88 -3.06 -22.83
C THR A 234 -0.55 -3.70 -22.47
N LEU A 235 0.55 -3.14 -23.00
CA LEU A 235 1.91 -3.44 -22.57
C LEU A 235 2.39 -2.32 -21.65
N GLY A 236 2.69 -2.64 -20.40
CA GLY A 236 3.22 -1.68 -19.44
C GLY A 236 4.63 -2.03 -19.02
N LEU A 237 5.46 -1.00 -18.89
CA LEU A 237 6.85 -1.04 -18.43
C LEU A 237 7.02 0.06 -17.40
N SER A 238 7.48 -0.24 -16.20
CA SER A 238 7.81 0.76 -15.18
C SER A 238 9.14 0.45 -14.50
N PHE A 239 9.78 1.52 -14.01
CA PHE A 239 10.94 1.43 -13.16
C PHE A 239 10.83 2.46 -12.02
N GLU A 240 11.41 2.12 -10.89
CA GLU A 240 11.62 3.02 -9.76
C GLU A 240 13.04 2.84 -9.25
N SER A 241 13.63 3.93 -8.77
CA SER A 241 14.91 3.92 -8.07
C SER A 241 14.83 4.88 -6.90
N HIS A 242 15.17 4.40 -5.71
CA HIS A 242 15.15 5.18 -4.48
C HIS A 242 16.55 5.14 -3.87
N GLU A 243 17.18 6.31 -3.71
CA GLU A 243 18.39 6.53 -2.92
C GLU A 243 17.96 7.24 -1.64
N LEU A 244 17.86 6.51 -0.53
CA LEU A 244 17.34 6.99 0.74
C LEU A 244 18.49 7.09 1.76
N GLY A 245 18.46 8.12 2.60
CA GLY A 245 19.30 8.26 3.78
C GLY A 245 18.82 7.38 4.95
N ALA A 246 19.00 7.89 6.15
CA ALA A 246 18.50 7.25 7.35
C ALA A 246 16.97 7.25 7.40
N GLN A 247 16.38 6.19 7.91
CA GLN A 247 14.98 6.22 8.28
C GLN A 247 14.72 7.28 9.35
N PRO A 248 13.57 7.99 9.39
CA PRO A 248 13.24 8.97 10.41
C PRO A 248 12.95 8.34 11.79
N LEU A 249 13.79 7.38 12.16
CA LEU A 249 13.74 6.66 13.43
C LEU A 249 14.46 7.49 14.50
N VAL A 250 13.74 7.89 15.56
CA VAL A 250 14.24 8.75 16.64
C VAL A 250 14.02 8.09 18.01
N ARG A 251 14.90 8.44 18.97
CA ARG A 251 14.63 8.09 20.38
C ARG A 251 13.45 8.93 20.88
N ARG A 252 12.59 8.33 21.66
CA ARG A 252 11.47 9.05 22.28
C ARG A 252 12.03 10.02 23.34
N ASN A 253 12.42 11.23 22.89
CA ASN A 253 12.97 12.29 23.73
C ASN A 253 12.12 13.54 23.61
N PRO A 254 11.42 13.97 24.69
CA PRO A 254 10.55 15.13 24.66
C PRO A 254 11.28 16.47 24.48
N SER A 255 12.61 16.54 24.59
CA SER A 255 13.36 17.79 24.47
C SER A 255 13.82 18.11 23.04
N ASP A 256 13.86 17.13 22.13
CA ASP A 256 14.20 17.32 20.72
C ASP A 256 13.62 16.15 19.90
N PHE A 257 12.38 16.31 19.47
CA PHE A 257 11.60 15.26 18.83
C PHE A 257 12.23 14.73 17.54
N TYR A 258 12.87 15.62 16.77
CA TYR A 258 13.46 15.27 15.46
C TYR A 258 14.98 15.05 15.51
N ALA A 259 15.55 14.80 16.69
CA ALA A 259 16.98 14.57 16.81
C ALA A 259 17.32 13.09 17.01
N ARG A 260 18.39 12.67 16.36
CA ARG A 260 19.02 11.37 16.58
C ARG A 260 20.54 11.50 16.64
N SER A 261 21.21 10.48 17.12
CA SER A 261 22.66 10.42 17.15
C SER A 261 23.09 9.01 16.77
N THR A 262 23.82 8.89 15.68
CA THR A 262 24.38 7.63 15.19
C THR A 262 25.83 7.84 14.83
N ASP A 263 26.64 6.79 14.85
CA ASP A 263 28.05 6.82 14.41
C ASP A 263 28.27 6.10 13.08
N PHE A 264 27.20 5.53 12.52
CA PHE A 264 27.20 4.79 11.27
C PHE A 264 26.43 5.57 10.19
N GLU A 265 26.99 5.62 8.98
CA GLU A 265 26.31 6.21 7.82
C GLU A 265 25.23 5.25 7.31
N GLU A 266 23.98 5.67 7.43
CA GLU A 266 22.82 4.89 7.02
C GLU A 266 22.41 5.27 5.61
N SER A 267 21.98 4.26 4.85
CA SER A 267 21.43 4.44 3.50
C SER A 267 20.60 3.23 3.08
N THR A 268 19.66 3.46 2.20
CA THR A 268 18.86 2.39 1.59
C THR A 268 18.69 2.67 0.11
N ASP A 269 19.21 1.77 -0.73
CA ASP A 269 19.04 1.84 -2.18
C ASP A 269 18.05 0.75 -2.62
N ILE A 270 16.99 1.14 -3.31
CA ILE A 270 15.94 0.24 -3.79
C ILE A 270 15.68 0.50 -5.27
N ASP A 271 15.71 -0.57 -6.05
CA ASP A 271 15.28 -0.56 -7.45
C ASP A 271 14.06 -1.47 -7.64
N ARG A 272 13.08 -1.02 -8.43
CA ARG A 272 11.91 -1.81 -8.85
C ARG A 272 11.76 -1.74 -10.36
N ASN A 273 11.40 -2.86 -10.95
CA ASN A 273 11.04 -2.95 -12.35
C ASN A 273 9.80 -3.82 -12.50
N GLN A 274 8.83 -3.34 -13.24
CA GLN A 274 7.64 -4.12 -13.57
C GLN A 274 7.44 -4.15 -15.07
N GLN A 275 7.08 -5.31 -15.60
CA GLN A 275 6.64 -5.49 -16.97
C GLN A 275 5.35 -6.29 -16.97
N PHE A 276 4.31 -5.78 -17.61
CA PHE A 276 3.07 -6.54 -17.76
C PHE A 276 2.51 -6.46 -19.17
N LEU A 277 1.77 -7.50 -19.54
CA LEU A 277 0.94 -7.56 -20.72
C LEU A 277 -0.47 -7.98 -20.31
N SER A 278 -1.43 -7.10 -20.52
CA SER A 278 -2.86 -7.39 -20.40
C SER A 278 -3.47 -7.50 -21.78
N VAL A 279 -4.24 -8.54 -22.01
CA VAL A 279 -4.98 -8.77 -23.26
C VAL A 279 -6.42 -9.08 -22.92
N GLU A 280 -7.34 -8.34 -23.50
CA GLU A 280 -8.78 -8.55 -23.42
C GLU A 280 -9.31 -8.91 -24.82
N HIS A 281 -10.18 -9.92 -24.88
CA HIS A 281 -10.78 -10.35 -26.13
C HIS A 281 -12.26 -10.72 -25.94
N GLU A 282 -13.12 -10.07 -26.70
CA GLU A 282 -14.57 -10.35 -26.74
C GLU A 282 -14.82 -11.70 -27.44
N LEU A 283 -15.56 -12.57 -26.81
CA LEU A 283 -15.92 -13.91 -27.27
C LEU A 283 -17.44 -14.08 -27.35
N GLY A 284 -18.13 -13.29 -28.16
CA GLY A 284 -19.60 -13.25 -28.24
C GLY A 284 -20.19 -12.55 -27.02
N GLU A 285 -20.86 -13.25 -26.14
CA GLU A 285 -21.46 -12.73 -24.89
C GLU A 285 -20.54 -12.91 -23.68
N SER A 286 -19.25 -13.01 -23.91
CA SER A 286 -18.24 -13.16 -22.84
C SER A 286 -16.94 -12.49 -23.22
N ARG A 287 -16.10 -12.20 -22.21
CA ARG A 287 -14.80 -11.56 -22.37
C ARG A 287 -13.71 -12.44 -21.76
N LEU A 288 -12.64 -12.69 -22.52
CA LEU A 288 -11.44 -13.35 -22.05
C LEU A 288 -10.40 -12.29 -21.67
N ILE A 289 -9.87 -12.37 -20.46
CA ILE A 289 -8.81 -11.49 -19.96
C ILE A 289 -7.60 -12.34 -19.60
N SER A 290 -6.42 -11.91 -20.07
CA SER A 290 -5.14 -12.53 -19.76
C SER A 290 -4.19 -11.47 -19.26
N ILE A 291 -3.64 -11.62 -18.05
CA ILE A 291 -2.66 -10.71 -17.47
C ILE A 291 -1.40 -11.50 -17.12
N THR A 292 -0.31 -11.19 -17.82
CA THR A 292 1.04 -11.72 -17.53
C THR A 292 1.86 -10.61 -16.92
N ASN A 293 2.48 -10.83 -15.78
CA ASN A 293 3.27 -9.81 -15.08
C ASN A 293 4.58 -10.40 -14.56
N ARG A 294 5.61 -9.55 -14.56
CA ARG A 294 6.89 -9.78 -13.89
C ARG A 294 7.24 -8.58 -13.03
N ASN A 295 7.41 -8.82 -11.75
CA ASN A 295 7.97 -7.87 -10.79
C ASN A 295 9.40 -8.27 -10.46
N ASP A 296 10.28 -7.27 -10.39
CA ASP A 296 11.69 -7.41 -10.03
C ASP A 296 12.02 -6.28 -9.05
N TRP A 297 12.35 -6.63 -7.81
CA TRP A 297 12.66 -5.69 -6.74
C TRP A 297 14.02 -6.06 -6.14
N SER A 298 14.83 -5.06 -5.89
CA SER A 298 16.16 -5.21 -5.34
C SER A 298 16.42 -4.14 -4.29
N MET A 299 16.97 -4.52 -3.17
CA MET A 299 17.48 -3.65 -2.12
C MET A 299 18.97 -3.91 -1.96
N ASN A 300 19.82 -2.92 -2.33
CA ASN A 300 21.26 -3.12 -2.30
C ASN A 300 22.03 -1.81 -2.18
N PRO A 301 22.42 -1.44 -0.94
CA PRO A 301 22.14 -2.06 0.34
C PRO A 301 21.01 -1.39 1.14
N ASN A 302 20.59 -1.99 2.26
CA ASN A 302 20.02 -1.31 3.41
C ASN A 302 21.05 -1.30 4.53
N ARG A 303 21.48 -0.13 4.99
CA ARG A 303 22.50 0.10 6.01
C ARG A 303 21.86 0.81 7.21
N VAL A 304 21.89 0.18 8.38
CA VAL A 304 21.22 0.68 9.58
C VAL A 304 22.14 0.60 10.79
N ASP A 305 22.14 1.67 11.60
CA ASP A 305 22.66 1.69 12.95
C ASP A 305 21.62 1.08 13.90
N LEU A 306 21.89 -0.12 14.43
CA LEU A 306 20.93 -0.82 15.26
C LEU A 306 20.86 -0.32 16.71
N ASP A 307 21.89 0.33 17.21
CA ASP A 307 21.93 0.80 18.61
C ASP A 307 21.54 2.28 18.76
N MET A 308 21.43 3.00 17.65
CA MET A 308 21.03 4.42 17.60
C MET A 308 21.82 5.27 18.59
N SER A 309 23.13 5.09 18.66
CA SER A 309 24.01 5.83 19.55
C SER A 309 25.24 6.38 18.80
N ALA A 310 25.98 7.29 19.42
CA ALA A 310 27.23 7.80 18.91
C ALA A 310 28.42 6.86 19.14
N PHE A 311 28.19 5.60 19.50
CA PHE A 311 29.21 4.59 19.79
C PHE A 311 29.06 3.40 18.87
N PRO A 312 30.15 2.83 18.33
CA PRO A 312 30.10 1.70 17.42
C PRO A 312 29.77 0.39 18.16
N ILE A 313 28.49 0.16 18.43
CA ILE A 313 28.01 -1.02 19.18
C ILE A 313 27.44 -2.05 18.24
N SER A 314 26.58 -1.64 17.28
CA SER A 314 25.96 -2.60 16.37
C SER A 314 25.45 -1.97 15.07
N THR A 315 25.68 -2.67 13.97
CA THR A 315 25.20 -2.25 12.64
C THR A 315 24.61 -3.41 11.87
N SER A 316 23.74 -3.12 10.92
CA SER A 316 23.17 -4.09 9.98
C SER A 316 23.34 -3.60 8.55
N ILE A 317 23.72 -4.53 7.66
CA ILE A 317 23.71 -4.33 6.20
C ILE A 317 22.93 -5.50 5.62
N ILE A 318 21.85 -5.16 4.90
CA ILE A 318 20.97 -6.16 4.27
C ILE A 318 20.99 -5.94 2.77
N ILE A 319 21.07 -7.03 2.01
CA ILE A 319 20.90 -7.09 0.57
C ILE A 319 19.81 -8.11 0.31
N GLN A 320 18.80 -7.76 -0.50
CA GLN A 320 17.72 -8.68 -0.83
C GLN A 320 17.24 -8.42 -2.26
N ASP A 321 16.99 -9.51 -2.98
CA ASP A 321 16.33 -9.51 -4.28
C ASP A 321 15.01 -10.27 -4.19
N HIS A 322 14.00 -9.81 -4.93
CA HIS A 322 12.70 -10.47 -5.05
C HIS A 322 12.26 -10.43 -6.51
N ILE A 323 12.00 -11.60 -7.08
CA ILE A 323 11.43 -11.74 -8.42
C ILE A 323 10.14 -12.52 -8.33
N GLU A 324 9.08 -12.01 -8.94
CA GLU A 324 7.81 -12.72 -9.04
C GLU A 324 7.27 -12.67 -10.48
N TRP A 325 6.84 -13.83 -10.99
CA TRP A 325 6.06 -13.97 -12.19
C TRP A 325 4.62 -14.32 -11.84
N THR A 326 3.65 -13.64 -12.46
CA THR A 326 2.24 -13.98 -12.32
C THR A 326 1.57 -14.12 -13.66
N GLN A 327 0.57 -15.02 -13.72
CA GLN A 327 -0.33 -15.21 -14.85
C GLN A 327 -1.76 -15.34 -14.33
N GLU A 328 -2.64 -14.46 -14.79
CA GLU A 328 -4.07 -14.58 -14.61
C GLU A 328 -4.74 -14.87 -15.96
N LEU A 329 -5.69 -15.79 -15.96
CA LEU A 329 -6.62 -16.02 -17.06
C LEU A 329 -8.04 -15.95 -16.48
N ARG A 330 -8.88 -15.09 -17.04
CA ARG A 330 -10.25 -14.90 -16.59
C ARG A 330 -11.18 -14.89 -17.79
N LEU A 331 -12.27 -15.62 -17.70
CA LEU A 331 -13.39 -15.58 -18.61
C LEU A 331 -14.59 -15.06 -17.82
N GLU A 332 -15.26 -14.04 -18.30
CA GLU A 332 -16.38 -13.39 -17.62
C GLU A 332 -17.51 -13.08 -18.59
N SER A 333 -18.72 -12.94 -18.08
CA SER A 333 -19.88 -12.45 -18.83
C SER A 333 -19.67 -11.00 -19.26
N GLU A 334 -20.38 -10.56 -20.29
CA GLU A 334 -20.50 -9.12 -20.58
C GLU A 334 -21.41 -8.43 -19.55
N GLU A 335 -21.21 -7.10 -19.38
CA GLU A 335 -21.88 -6.29 -18.34
C GLU A 335 -23.43 -6.33 -18.44
N ASP A 336 -24.00 -6.46 -19.66
CA ASP A 336 -25.44 -6.50 -19.90
C ASP A 336 -26.04 -7.93 -19.92
N SER A 337 -25.32 -8.92 -19.42
CA SER A 337 -25.75 -10.32 -19.42
C SER A 337 -26.86 -10.57 -18.38
N GLU A 338 -27.84 -11.43 -18.68
CA GLU A 338 -28.83 -11.89 -17.71
C GLU A 338 -28.21 -12.67 -16.51
N LEU A 339 -26.98 -13.10 -16.67
CA LEU A 339 -26.23 -13.90 -15.70
C LEU A 339 -24.82 -13.37 -15.59
N ASP A 340 -24.46 -12.82 -14.42
CA ASP A 340 -23.10 -12.40 -14.13
C ASP A 340 -22.27 -13.57 -13.67
N TRP A 341 -21.19 -13.87 -14.39
CA TRP A 341 -20.31 -14.94 -13.99
C TRP A 341 -18.86 -14.66 -14.31
N ILE A 342 -17.99 -15.16 -13.47
CA ILE A 342 -16.54 -15.16 -13.64
C ILE A 342 -16.01 -16.57 -13.45
N LEU A 343 -15.09 -16.98 -14.31
CA LEU A 343 -14.28 -18.17 -14.14
C LEU A 343 -12.82 -17.78 -14.35
N GLY A 344 -11.97 -17.96 -13.35
CA GLY A 344 -10.59 -17.55 -13.41
C GLY A 344 -9.60 -18.57 -12.90
N SER A 345 -8.36 -18.40 -13.34
CA SER A 345 -7.20 -19.11 -12.81
C SER A 345 -6.04 -18.14 -12.59
N PHE A 346 -5.26 -18.40 -11.56
CA PHE A 346 -4.11 -17.60 -11.18
C PHE A 346 -2.90 -18.50 -10.94
N TYR A 347 -1.74 -18.06 -11.40
CA TYR A 347 -0.45 -18.67 -11.11
C TYR A 347 0.54 -17.61 -10.67
N ALA A 348 1.31 -17.90 -9.62
CA ALA A 348 2.46 -17.08 -9.21
C ALA A 348 3.66 -17.98 -8.91
N ASP A 349 4.86 -17.50 -9.27
CA ASP A 349 6.17 -18.10 -8.97
C ASP A 349 7.08 -17.00 -8.44
N SER A 350 7.41 -17.06 -7.15
CA SER A 350 8.10 -16.02 -6.38
C SER A 350 9.37 -16.56 -5.78
N LEU A 351 10.45 -15.78 -5.88
CA LEU A 351 11.76 -16.05 -5.31
C LEU A 351 12.26 -14.82 -4.56
N ILE A 352 12.56 -15.00 -3.26
CA ILE A 352 13.27 -14.02 -2.43
C ILE A 352 14.62 -14.61 -2.04
N GLU A 353 15.70 -13.87 -2.28
CA GLU A 353 17.05 -14.22 -1.84
C GLU A 353 17.67 -13.02 -1.12
N GLY A 354 18.40 -13.26 -0.02
CA GLY A 354 19.05 -12.16 0.67
C GLY A 354 20.13 -12.59 1.65
N ASP A 355 20.94 -11.59 1.98
CA ASP A 355 22.01 -11.67 2.99
C ASP A 355 21.84 -10.52 3.99
N ALA A 356 21.72 -10.86 5.29
CA ALA A 356 21.75 -9.89 6.37
C ALA A 356 23.07 -10.03 7.14
N THR A 357 23.96 -9.07 6.99
CA THR A 357 25.23 -8.99 7.72
C THR A 357 25.08 -8.06 8.90
N ARG A 358 25.28 -8.57 10.10
CA ARG A 358 25.21 -7.80 11.34
C ARG A 358 26.52 -7.86 12.09
N TRP A 359 26.93 -6.73 12.61
CA TRP A 359 28.09 -6.57 13.42
C TRP A 359 27.70 -6.13 14.83
N PHE A 360 28.28 -6.78 15.86
CA PHE A 360 28.02 -6.48 17.26
C PHE A 360 29.31 -6.39 18.05
N LEU A 361 29.41 -5.41 18.97
CA LEU A 361 30.42 -5.35 20.00
C LEU A 361 29.95 -6.19 21.19
N THR A 362 30.66 -7.29 21.51
CA THR A 362 30.21 -8.29 22.49
C THR A 362 30.77 -8.12 23.90
N GLY A 363 31.70 -7.17 24.11
CA GLY A 363 32.26 -6.89 25.42
C GLY A 363 32.89 -5.54 25.58
N LEU A 364 32.63 -4.87 26.72
CA LEU A 364 33.23 -3.59 27.09
C LEU A 364 34.64 -3.72 27.70
N ALA A 365 35.13 -4.96 28.00
CA ALA A 365 36.36 -5.17 28.74
C ALA A 365 37.57 -5.53 27.86
N ALA A 366 37.36 -5.88 26.62
CA ALA A 366 38.42 -6.17 25.67
C ALA A 366 38.22 -5.34 24.39
N PRO A 367 39.25 -4.75 23.81
CA PRO A 367 39.06 -3.93 22.61
C PRO A 367 38.61 -4.71 21.39
N PHE A 368 38.27 -6.00 21.47
CA PHE A 368 38.16 -6.86 20.30
C PHE A 368 37.14 -8.02 20.40
N ASP A 369 36.24 -8.02 21.36
CA ASP A 369 35.15 -8.99 21.34
C ASP A 369 34.07 -8.49 20.37
N GLN A 370 34.21 -8.87 19.11
CA GLN A 370 33.30 -8.55 18.03
C GLN A 370 32.70 -9.83 17.46
N ASP A 371 31.39 -9.83 17.19
CA ASP A 371 30.75 -10.87 16.40
C ASP A 371 30.26 -10.29 15.06
N THR A 372 30.57 -10.99 14.00
CA THR A 372 29.98 -10.73 12.69
C THR A 372 29.09 -11.92 12.34
N GLN A 373 27.81 -11.63 12.19
CA GLN A 373 26.80 -12.61 11.84
C GLN A 373 26.34 -12.38 10.41
N VAL A 374 26.30 -13.43 9.60
CA VAL A 374 25.73 -13.40 8.25
C VAL A 374 24.60 -14.41 8.17
N THR A 375 23.40 -13.93 7.91
CA THR A 375 22.22 -14.74 7.64
C THR A 375 21.94 -14.69 6.16
N SER A 376 22.13 -15.82 5.47
CA SER A 376 21.76 -15.99 4.06
C SER A 376 20.47 -16.79 3.97
N TYR A 377 19.52 -16.35 3.17
CA TYR A 377 18.22 -17.00 3.00
C TYR A 377 17.77 -17.00 1.56
N ARG A 378 16.98 -18.02 1.22
CA ARG A 378 16.26 -18.20 -0.03
C ARG A 378 14.88 -18.75 0.29
N LEU A 379 13.85 -18.02 -0.15
CA LEU A 379 12.45 -18.36 -0.02
C LEU A 379 11.88 -18.55 -1.43
N GLU A 380 11.30 -19.70 -1.69
CA GLU A 380 10.59 -20.01 -2.93
C GLU A 380 9.10 -20.21 -2.61
N SER A 381 8.22 -19.63 -3.41
CA SER A 381 6.77 -19.78 -3.26
C SER A 381 6.11 -19.94 -4.62
N LYS A 382 5.28 -20.98 -4.75
CA LYS A 382 4.40 -21.16 -5.90
C LYS A 382 2.96 -21.17 -5.45
N ASN A 383 2.10 -20.47 -6.18
CA ASN A 383 0.66 -20.44 -5.95
C ASN A 383 -0.07 -20.83 -7.25
N ILE A 384 -1.06 -21.71 -7.11
CA ILE A 384 -2.05 -21.98 -8.16
C ILE A 384 -3.42 -21.74 -7.54
N GLY A 385 -4.19 -20.80 -8.12
CA GLY A 385 -5.56 -20.48 -7.74
C GLY A 385 -6.54 -20.78 -8.86
N ILE A 386 -7.74 -21.25 -8.50
CA ILE A 386 -8.88 -21.36 -9.41
C ILE A 386 -10.05 -20.72 -8.69
N PHE A 387 -10.77 -19.84 -9.37
CA PHE A 387 -11.91 -19.14 -8.77
C PHE A 387 -13.07 -18.99 -9.73
N ALA A 388 -14.25 -18.88 -9.17
CA ALA A 388 -15.49 -18.63 -9.90
C ALA A 388 -16.42 -17.77 -9.07
N SER A 389 -17.22 -16.94 -9.72
CA SER A 389 -18.37 -16.27 -9.12
C SER A 389 -19.58 -16.38 -10.03
N LEU A 390 -20.76 -16.30 -9.43
CA LEU A 390 -22.05 -16.35 -10.09
C LEU A 390 -22.99 -15.35 -9.43
N GLY A 391 -23.43 -14.34 -10.17
CA GLY A 391 -24.39 -13.33 -9.79
C GLY A 391 -25.74 -13.57 -10.48
N LEU A 392 -26.82 -13.36 -9.77
CA LEU A 392 -28.20 -13.62 -10.20
C LEU A 392 -29.14 -12.53 -9.68
N ASP A 393 -29.89 -11.91 -10.58
CA ASP A 393 -31.04 -11.12 -10.23
C ASP A 393 -32.21 -12.04 -9.85
N LEU A 394 -32.51 -12.11 -8.55
CA LEU A 394 -33.69 -12.86 -8.06
C LEU A 394 -34.99 -12.13 -8.33
N SER A 395 -34.94 -10.82 -8.42
CA SER A 395 -36.03 -9.90 -8.77
C SER A 395 -35.46 -8.56 -9.22
N GLU A 396 -36.30 -7.63 -9.66
CA GLU A 396 -35.90 -6.24 -9.97
C GLU A 396 -35.24 -5.50 -8.77
N LYS A 397 -35.26 -6.07 -7.58
CA LYS A 397 -34.79 -5.47 -6.34
C LYS A 397 -33.78 -6.32 -5.58
N ASP A 398 -33.64 -7.56 -5.89
CA ASP A 398 -32.83 -8.50 -5.13
C ASP A 398 -31.78 -9.14 -6.03
N PHE A 399 -30.51 -8.95 -5.67
CA PHE A 399 -29.37 -9.58 -6.30
C PHE A 399 -28.69 -10.53 -5.32
N VAL A 400 -28.19 -11.66 -5.81
CA VAL A 400 -27.38 -12.61 -5.03
C VAL A 400 -26.14 -12.98 -5.81
N SER A 401 -24.99 -13.00 -5.15
CA SER A 401 -23.76 -13.52 -5.74
C SER A 401 -23.10 -14.58 -4.85
N PHE A 402 -22.60 -15.62 -5.49
CA PHE A 402 -21.84 -16.71 -4.87
C PHE A 402 -20.43 -16.73 -5.48
N GLY A 403 -19.43 -16.68 -4.63
CA GLY A 403 -18.03 -16.84 -5.02
C GLY A 403 -17.42 -18.08 -4.41
N LEU A 404 -16.49 -18.71 -5.11
CA LEU A 404 -15.71 -19.82 -4.61
C LEU A 404 -14.29 -19.75 -5.20
N ARG A 405 -13.29 -19.87 -4.34
CA ARG A 405 -11.89 -19.93 -4.74
C ARG A 405 -11.18 -21.09 -4.06
N TYR A 406 -10.31 -21.77 -4.80
CA TYR A 406 -9.37 -22.75 -4.27
C TYR A 406 -7.96 -22.34 -4.62
N ASP A 407 -7.07 -22.34 -3.62
CA ASP A 407 -5.64 -22.09 -3.80
C ASP A 407 -4.79 -23.22 -3.26
N LYS A 408 -3.69 -23.49 -3.94
CA LYS A 408 -2.61 -24.34 -3.48
C LYS A 408 -1.31 -23.55 -3.48
N PHE A 409 -0.61 -23.54 -2.33
CA PHE A 409 0.70 -22.92 -2.15
C PHE A 409 1.73 -23.98 -1.83
N ASP A 410 2.84 -23.97 -2.56
CA ASP A 410 4.04 -24.77 -2.26
C ASP A 410 5.14 -23.78 -1.86
N LYS A 411 5.66 -23.89 -0.62
CA LYS A 411 6.66 -22.96 -0.08
C LYS A 411 7.89 -23.70 0.42
N GLU A 412 9.07 -23.19 0.06
CA GLU A 412 10.37 -23.73 0.50
C GLU A 412 11.23 -22.61 1.09
N MET A 413 12.02 -22.95 2.10
CA MET A 413 13.04 -22.09 2.69
C MET A 413 14.37 -22.82 2.78
N LYS A 414 15.45 -22.14 2.41
CA LYS A 414 16.83 -22.49 2.74
C LYS A 414 17.44 -21.30 3.48
N ARG A 415 17.92 -21.55 4.68
CA ARG A 415 18.49 -20.49 5.50
C ARG A 415 19.72 -21.02 6.21
N THR A 416 20.78 -20.20 6.23
CA THR A 416 22.03 -20.44 7.00
C THR A 416 22.42 -19.16 7.74
N LYS A 417 22.90 -19.30 8.96
CA LYS A 417 23.53 -18.22 9.71
C LYS A 417 24.92 -18.64 10.13
N THR A 418 25.90 -17.81 9.83
CA THR A 418 27.29 -17.96 10.30
C THR A 418 27.57 -16.86 11.32
N SER A 419 28.38 -17.17 12.33
CA SER A 419 28.84 -16.22 13.33
C SER A 419 30.30 -16.54 13.63
N LEU A 420 31.10 -15.52 13.91
CA LEU A 420 32.50 -15.70 14.32
C LEU A 420 32.61 -16.38 15.72
N LEU A 421 31.63 -16.13 16.58
CA LEU A 421 31.65 -16.62 17.98
C LEU A 421 30.72 -17.81 18.21
N ALA A 422 29.73 -18.05 17.37
CA ALA A 422 28.75 -19.12 17.50
C ALA A 422 28.89 -20.17 16.39
N ARG A 423 28.20 -21.31 16.57
CA ARG A 423 28.13 -22.33 15.51
C ARG A 423 27.28 -21.87 14.37
N THR A 424 27.66 -22.26 13.15
CA THR A 424 26.80 -22.14 11.97
C THR A 424 25.49 -22.89 12.20
N SER A 425 24.36 -22.22 11.98
CA SER A 425 23.02 -22.83 11.98
C SER A 425 22.47 -22.94 10.57
N SER A 426 21.66 -23.96 10.32
CA SER A 426 20.93 -24.14 9.06
C SER A 426 19.52 -24.61 9.36
N VAL A 427 18.53 -23.91 8.83
CA VAL A 427 17.11 -24.20 9.03
C VAL A 427 16.44 -24.29 7.65
N PRO A 428 16.36 -25.50 7.06
CA PRO A 428 15.55 -25.71 5.86
C PRO A 428 14.07 -25.88 6.22
N GLY A 429 13.17 -25.50 5.32
CA GLY A 429 11.73 -25.68 5.47
C GLY A 429 11.08 -26.02 4.14
N SER A 430 10.02 -26.82 4.17
CA SER A 430 9.11 -27.06 3.05
C SER A 430 7.73 -27.29 3.61
N LYS A 431 6.73 -26.56 3.09
CA LYS A 431 5.32 -26.64 3.50
C LYS A 431 4.39 -26.39 2.34
N ASP A 432 3.29 -27.14 2.33
CA ASP A 432 2.17 -26.97 1.43
C ASP A 432 0.98 -26.43 2.22
N PHE A 433 0.24 -25.49 1.60
CA PHE A 433 -1.01 -24.95 2.14
C PHE A 433 -2.09 -25.05 1.05
N ASN A 434 -3.30 -25.36 1.47
CA ASN A 434 -4.47 -25.39 0.58
C ASN A 434 -5.57 -24.59 1.25
N SER A 435 -6.25 -23.75 0.49
CA SER A 435 -7.39 -22.97 0.99
C SER A 435 -8.60 -23.14 0.10
N LEU A 436 -9.79 -23.04 0.69
CA LEU A 436 -11.07 -23.00 0.00
C LEU A 436 -11.86 -21.82 0.55
N SER A 437 -12.07 -20.80 -0.26
CA SER A 437 -12.63 -19.50 0.14
C SER A 437 -14.00 -19.27 -0.52
N PRO A 438 -15.13 -19.65 0.13
CA PRO A 438 -16.46 -19.32 -0.32
C PRO A 438 -16.88 -17.91 0.09
N SER A 439 -17.76 -17.28 -0.71
CA SER A 439 -18.41 -16.01 -0.41
C SER A 439 -19.87 -16.01 -0.83
N LEU A 440 -20.68 -15.24 -0.11
CA LEU A 440 -22.08 -14.97 -0.40
C LEU A 440 -22.32 -13.46 -0.25
N LEU A 441 -22.92 -12.87 -1.26
CA LEU A 441 -23.44 -11.51 -1.26
C LEU A 441 -24.94 -11.55 -1.48
N LEU A 442 -25.68 -10.79 -0.69
CA LEU A 442 -27.09 -10.49 -0.88
C LEU A 442 -27.24 -8.98 -0.92
N GLU A 443 -27.81 -8.47 -1.99
CA GLU A 443 -28.11 -7.05 -2.15
C GLU A 443 -29.60 -6.86 -2.41
N ARG A 444 -30.17 -5.84 -1.81
CA ARG A 444 -31.57 -5.49 -1.96
C ARG A 444 -31.74 -3.99 -2.14
N ASN A 445 -32.29 -3.58 -3.28
CA ASN A 445 -32.84 -2.24 -3.46
C ASN A 445 -34.13 -2.11 -2.63
N ILE A 446 -34.05 -1.39 -1.50
CA ILE A 446 -35.17 -1.17 -0.59
C ILE A 446 -36.13 -0.15 -1.17
N GLN A 447 -35.55 0.94 -1.69
CA GLN A 447 -36.23 2.02 -2.43
C GLN A 447 -35.20 2.81 -3.22
N ASP A 448 -35.64 3.66 -4.15
CA ASP A 448 -34.76 4.47 -4.97
C ASP A 448 -33.70 5.20 -4.12
N GLY A 449 -32.42 4.94 -4.41
CA GLY A 449 -31.26 5.47 -3.71
C GLY A 449 -31.03 4.89 -2.31
N LEU A 450 -31.65 3.74 -1.96
CA LEU A 450 -31.40 3.06 -0.70
C LEU A 450 -31.23 1.55 -0.92
N ASP A 451 -30.02 1.07 -0.77
CA ASP A 451 -29.65 -0.33 -0.90
C ASP A 451 -29.18 -0.92 0.43
N GLY A 452 -29.56 -2.15 0.67
CA GLY A 452 -29.12 -2.95 1.83
C GLY A 452 -28.29 -4.13 1.37
N ILE A 453 -27.18 -4.39 2.05
CA ILE A 453 -26.19 -5.39 1.66
C ILE A 453 -25.89 -6.30 2.85
N ILE A 454 -25.83 -7.60 2.60
CA ILE A 454 -25.34 -8.61 3.54
C ILE A 454 -24.26 -9.40 2.81
N ARG A 455 -23.08 -9.53 3.44
CA ARG A 455 -22.01 -10.35 2.91
C ARG A 455 -21.44 -11.28 3.97
N ILE A 456 -21.11 -12.50 3.54
CA ILE A 456 -20.38 -13.47 4.34
C ILE A 456 -19.26 -14.01 3.46
N THR A 457 -18.03 -13.90 3.94
CA THR A 457 -16.85 -14.37 3.20
C THR A 457 -15.92 -15.13 4.12
N TYR A 458 -15.49 -16.30 3.69
CA TYR A 458 -14.40 -17.02 4.32
C TYR A 458 -13.16 -16.93 3.44
N ALA A 459 -12.00 -16.60 4.02
CA ALA A 459 -10.74 -16.50 3.32
C ALA A 459 -9.57 -16.98 4.20
N GLU A 460 -8.53 -17.53 3.58
CA GLU A 460 -7.35 -18.01 4.29
C GLU A 460 -6.10 -17.33 3.74
N LYS A 461 -5.28 -16.76 4.63
CA LYS A 461 -3.94 -16.24 4.33
C LYS A 461 -2.95 -17.38 4.56
N PRO A 462 -2.09 -17.76 3.57
CA PRO A 462 -1.21 -18.92 3.72
C PRO A 462 -0.19 -18.72 4.83
N GLY A 463 0.29 -19.79 5.43
CA GLY A 463 1.43 -19.77 6.31
C GLY A 463 2.75 -19.59 5.54
N GLY A 464 3.87 -19.64 6.25
CA GLY A 464 5.18 -19.39 5.67
C GLY A 464 6.35 -19.67 6.60
N PHE A 465 7.45 -18.95 6.35
CA PHE A 465 8.70 -19.10 7.07
C PHE A 465 9.25 -17.74 7.52
N SER A 466 9.79 -17.71 8.75
CA SER A 466 10.49 -16.56 9.33
C SER A 466 12.00 -16.72 9.06
N ALA A 467 12.50 -16.11 7.99
CA ALA A 467 13.87 -16.34 7.51
C ALA A 467 14.96 -15.89 8.50
N TYR A 468 14.65 -15.02 9.45
CA TYR A 468 15.61 -14.59 10.46
C TYR A 468 15.67 -15.51 11.71
N SER A 469 14.71 -16.42 11.90
CA SER A 469 14.72 -17.33 13.04
C SER A 469 15.80 -18.41 12.94
N ASP A 470 16.58 -18.59 14.01
CA ASP A 470 17.57 -19.67 14.18
C ASP A 470 16.95 -20.95 14.72
N ASP A 471 15.75 -20.87 15.29
CA ASP A 471 15.04 -21.96 15.91
C ASP A 471 14.04 -22.58 14.94
N ALA A 472 14.28 -23.83 14.56
CA ALA A 472 13.43 -24.58 13.66
C ALA A 472 11.98 -24.74 14.18
N THR A 473 11.75 -24.57 15.49
CA THR A 473 10.41 -24.70 16.10
C THR A 473 9.53 -23.47 15.87
N ILE A 474 10.13 -22.29 15.65
CA ILE A 474 9.46 -21.03 15.40
C ILE A 474 9.78 -20.44 14.02
N ALA A 475 10.59 -21.14 13.22
CA ALA A 475 10.96 -20.69 11.88
C ALA A 475 9.82 -20.82 10.85
N SER A 476 8.73 -21.47 11.21
CA SER A 476 7.55 -21.60 10.33
C SER A 476 6.28 -21.32 11.08
N PHE A 477 5.30 -20.73 10.39
CA PHE A 477 4.00 -20.39 10.91
C PHE A 477 2.87 -21.00 10.06
N SER A 478 1.67 -21.09 10.66
CA SER A 478 0.49 -21.67 10.03
C SER A 478 -0.30 -20.63 9.21
N GLU A 479 -1.24 -21.12 8.42
CA GLU A 479 -2.26 -20.30 7.75
C GLU A 479 -3.10 -19.51 8.78
N GLU A 480 -3.58 -18.34 8.40
CA GLU A 480 -4.58 -17.54 9.12
C GLU A 480 -5.92 -17.69 8.41
N LYS A 481 -7.00 -17.85 9.16
CA LYS A 481 -8.35 -18.08 8.64
C LYS A 481 -9.28 -16.99 9.12
N THR A 482 -9.99 -16.36 8.20
CA THR A 482 -10.91 -15.26 8.50
C THR A 482 -12.31 -15.60 8.02
N MET A 483 -13.28 -15.57 8.93
CA MET A 483 -14.69 -15.53 8.62
C MET A 483 -15.19 -14.10 8.79
N ALA A 484 -15.52 -13.44 7.70
CA ALA A 484 -15.97 -12.05 7.67
C ALA A 484 -17.48 -11.97 7.46
N TYR A 485 -18.14 -11.20 8.31
CA TYR A 485 -19.56 -10.86 8.21
C TYR A 485 -19.69 -9.35 8.03
N GLU A 486 -20.56 -8.92 7.11
CA GLU A 486 -20.76 -7.52 6.77
C GLU A 486 -22.23 -7.22 6.56
N LEU A 487 -22.68 -6.09 7.12
CA LEU A 487 -24.00 -5.50 6.91
C LEU A 487 -23.80 -4.06 6.45
N GLY A 488 -24.22 -3.74 5.23
CA GLY A 488 -24.09 -2.42 4.61
C GLY A 488 -25.44 -1.78 4.33
N ILE A 489 -25.47 -0.45 4.38
CA ILE A 489 -26.58 0.40 3.91
C ILE A 489 -25.96 1.51 3.06
N LEU A 490 -26.34 1.55 1.80
CA LEU A 490 -26.04 2.62 0.86
C LEU A 490 -27.26 3.54 0.75
N PHE A 491 -27.06 4.83 1.00
CA PHE A 491 -28.13 5.81 0.85
C PHE A 491 -27.68 7.00 0.00
N ASN A 492 -27.98 6.95 -1.30
CA ASN A 492 -27.63 7.96 -2.31
C ASN A 492 -28.90 8.49 -2.99
N PRO A 493 -29.76 9.25 -2.30
CA PRO A 493 -31.03 9.71 -2.85
C PRO A 493 -30.89 10.82 -3.91
N SER A 494 -29.71 11.41 -4.03
CA SER A 494 -29.40 12.46 -4.99
C SER A 494 -27.89 12.66 -5.13
N GLU A 495 -27.46 13.28 -6.21
CA GLU A 495 -26.06 13.71 -6.43
C GLU A 495 -25.54 14.75 -5.41
N LYS A 496 -26.44 15.32 -4.60
CA LYS A 496 -26.10 16.38 -3.62
C LYS A 496 -25.67 15.83 -2.27
N TRP A 497 -25.98 14.60 -1.94
CA TRP A 497 -25.53 13.97 -0.70
C TRP A 497 -25.69 12.45 -0.76
N GLY A 498 -24.81 11.78 -0.08
CA GLY A 498 -24.80 10.33 0.06
C GLY A 498 -24.24 9.92 1.40
N LEU A 499 -24.64 8.73 1.84
CA LEU A 499 -24.20 8.15 3.10
C LEU A 499 -24.06 6.64 2.93
N ASN A 500 -22.89 6.12 3.26
CA ASN A 500 -22.59 4.70 3.34
C ASN A 500 -22.34 4.33 4.81
N LEU A 501 -23.03 3.30 5.30
CA LEU A 501 -22.90 2.77 6.65
C LEU A 501 -22.60 1.29 6.56
N THR A 502 -21.50 0.84 7.16
CA THR A 502 -21.14 -0.59 7.19
C THR A 502 -20.79 -1.03 8.61
N ALA A 503 -21.40 -2.11 9.07
CA ALA A 503 -20.98 -2.85 10.25
C ALA A 503 -20.29 -4.14 9.82
N TYR A 504 -19.17 -4.49 10.46
CA TYR A 504 -18.44 -5.71 10.14
C TYR A 504 -18.00 -6.46 11.40
N LEU A 505 -17.79 -7.76 11.22
CA LEU A 505 -17.21 -8.67 12.20
C LEU A 505 -16.31 -9.66 11.48
N ASN A 506 -15.03 -9.69 11.84
CA ASN A 506 -14.03 -10.67 11.41
C ASN A 506 -13.70 -11.58 12.59
N ASP A 507 -14.00 -12.85 12.46
CA ASP A 507 -13.60 -13.92 13.37
C ASP A 507 -12.37 -14.60 12.76
N ILE A 508 -11.23 -14.50 13.44
CA ILE A 508 -9.91 -14.83 12.86
C ILE A 508 -9.26 -15.91 13.71
N GLU A 509 -9.04 -17.09 13.11
CA GLU A 509 -8.27 -18.17 13.70
C GLU A 509 -6.82 -18.10 13.25
N LYS A 510 -5.88 -18.37 14.17
CA LYS A 510 -4.44 -18.41 13.91
C LYS A 510 -3.90 -17.10 13.32
N TYR A 511 -4.33 -15.97 13.85
CA TYR A 511 -3.91 -14.65 13.42
C TYR A 511 -2.39 -14.54 13.37
N GLN A 512 -1.82 -14.13 12.23
CA GLN A 512 -0.39 -14.00 12.00
C GLN A 512 0.09 -12.63 12.45
N PHE A 513 1.05 -12.61 13.38
CA PHE A 513 1.69 -11.37 13.74
C PHE A 513 3.16 -11.60 14.11
N GLU A 514 4.00 -10.57 14.00
CA GLU A 514 5.43 -10.70 14.28
C GLU A 514 5.77 -10.33 15.71
N LEU A 515 6.63 -11.17 16.31
CA LEU A 515 7.20 -10.97 17.62
C LEU A 515 8.71 -10.82 17.53
N PRO A 516 9.33 -9.95 18.34
CA PRO A 516 10.76 -9.88 18.44
C PRO A 516 11.32 -11.17 19.06
N ILE A 517 12.46 -11.65 18.56
CA ILE A 517 13.20 -12.74 19.18
C ILE A 517 13.97 -12.17 20.37
N PRO A 518 13.82 -12.71 21.60
CA PRO A 518 14.48 -12.17 22.79
C PRO A 518 15.99 -12.06 22.63
N SER A 519 16.55 -10.91 23.00
CA SER A 519 17.99 -10.61 22.93
C SER A 519 18.57 -10.67 21.50
N SER A 520 17.73 -10.44 20.48
CA SER A 520 18.07 -10.35 19.08
C SER A 520 17.43 -9.12 18.47
N THR A 521 17.92 -8.72 17.30
CA THR A 521 17.26 -7.73 16.43
C THR A 521 16.28 -8.37 15.44
N ASP A 522 16.12 -9.68 15.53
CA ASP A 522 15.31 -10.48 14.62
C ASP A 522 13.88 -10.65 15.12
N TYR A 523 13.00 -11.00 14.18
CA TYR A 523 11.60 -11.30 14.41
C TYR A 523 11.24 -12.69 13.92
N TYR A 524 10.16 -13.22 14.44
CA TYR A 524 9.49 -14.41 13.92
C TYR A 524 7.98 -14.20 13.90
N VAL A 525 7.30 -14.83 12.95
CA VAL A 525 5.83 -14.80 12.89
C VAL A 525 5.28 -15.86 13.84
N ALA A 526 4.41 -15.41 14.73
CA ALA A 526 3.60 -16.27 15.59
C ALA A 526 2.16 -16.31 15.09
N ASN A 527 1.40 -17.33 15.50
CA ASN A 527 -0.04 -17.39 15.30
C ASN A 527 -0.74 -17.21 16.65
N ALA A 528 -1.52 -16.15 16.84
CA ALA A 528 -2.49 -16.07 17.93
C ALA A 528 -3.65 -17.02 17.62
N ASP A 529 -4.17 -17.73 18.63
CA ASP A 529 -5.15 -18.79 18.40
C ASP A 529 -6.47 -18.24 17.87
N GLU A 530 -7.00 -17.17 18.48
CA GLU A 530 -8.24 -16.51 18.11
C GLU A 530 -8.14 -15.00 18.30
N VAL A 531 -8.62 -14.24 17.33
CA VAL A 531 -8.76 -12.78 17.32
C VAL A 531 -10.11 -12.41 16.77
N THR A 532 -10.82 -11.52 17.45
CA THR A 532 -12.02 -10.87 16.93
C THR A 532 -11.74 -9.43 16.57
N ALA A 533 -12.09 -9.03 15.34
CA ALA A 533 -12.05 -7.64 14.91
C ALA A 533 -13.44 -7.20 14.43
N GLN A 534 -14.03 -6.21 15.09
CA GLN A 534 -15.38 -5.73 14.79
C GLN A 534 -15.40 -4.20 14.71
N GLY A 535 -16.33 -3.67 13.93
CA GLY A 535 -16.37 -2.22 13.79
C GLY A 535 -17.55 -1.67 13.00
N LEU A 536 -17.52 -0.33 12.92
CA LEU A 536 -18.48 0.48 12.16
C LEU A 536 -17.70 1.41 11.22
N GLU A 537 -18.24 1.60 10.04
CA GLU A 537 -17.73 2.52 9.04
C GLU A 537 -18.84 3.45 8.58
N ILE A 538 -18.51 4.73 8.47
CA ILE A 538 -19.40 5.79 8.01
C ILE A 538 -18.65 6.58 6.96
N GLU A 539 -19.17 6.64 5.74
CA GLU A 539 -18.68 7.53 4.70
C GLU A 539 -19.84 8.34 4.15
N GLY A 540 -19.62 9.62 3.96
CA GLY A 540 -20.69 10.46 3.45
C GLY A 540 -20.18 11.76 2.87
N PHE A 541 -20.98 12.35 2.02
CA PHE A 541 -20.73 13.66 1.45
C PHE A 541 -22.01 14.49 1.37
N ILE A 542 -21.83 15.80 1.35
CA ILE A 542 -22.89 16.76 1.07
C ILE A 542 -22.35 17.89 0.20
N LYS A 543 -23.07 18.22 -0.86
CA LYS A 543 -22.82 19.35 -1.78
C LYS A 543 -23.85 20.44 -1.52
N PRO A 544 -23.56 21.41 -0.61
CA PRO A 544 -24.48 22.52 -0.34
C PRO A 544 -24.72 23.41 -1.56
N SER A 545 -23.74 23.48 -2.44
CA SER A 545 -23.82 24.09 -3.79
C SER A 545 -22.87 23.32 -4.72
N ASP A 546 -22.92 23.60 -6.01
CA ASP A 546 -22.02 22.97 -7.00
C ASP A 546 -20.54 23.32 -6.76
N SER A 547 -20.26 24.39 -6.04
CA SER A 547 -18.92 24.85 -5.71
C SER A 547 -18.35 24.28 -4.41
N PHE A 548 -19.11 23.59 -3.58
CA PHE A 548 -18.66 23.12 -2.27
C PHE A 548 -19.07 21.68 -2.02
N THR A 549 -18.10 20.88 -1.61
CA THR A 549 -18.30 19.48 -1.17
C THR A 549 -17.70 19.29 0.22
N LEU A 550 -18.51 18.89 1.18
CA LEU A 550 -18.08 18.43 2.49
C LEU A 550 -18.12 16.91 2.50
N SER A 551 -17.01 16.26 2.86
CA SER A 551 -16.90 14.81 2.95
C SER A 551 -16.45 14.40 4.35
N VAL A 552 -16.94 13.25 4.81
CA VAL A 552 -16.54 12.62 6.08
C VAL A 552 -16.35 11.12 5.87
N ALA A 553 -15.30 10.57 6.47
CA ALA A 553 -15.01 9.15 6.57
C ALA A 553 -14.62 8.84 8.01
N TYR A 554 -15.38 7.96 8.69
CA TYR A 554 -15.14 7.57 10.08
C TYR A 554 -15.20 6.07 10.23
N GLY A 555 -14.20 5.49 10.88
CA GLY A 555 -14.11 4.06 11.20
C GLY A 555 -13.79 3.84 12.67
N ILE A 556 -14.46 2.87 13.27
CA ILE A 556 -14.12 2.31 14.59
C ILE A 556 -13.71 0.87 14.35
N CYS A 557 -12.61 0.45 14.97
CA CYS A 557 -12.12 -0.92 14.92
C CYS A 557 -11.75 -1.38 16.34
N ASP A 558 -12.52 -2.34 16.84
CA ASP A 558 -12.23 -3.05 18.08
C ASP A 558 -11.67 -4.43 17.70
N ALA A 559 -10.34 -4.59 17.82
CA ALA A 559 -9.62 -5.80 17.45
C ALA A 559 -8.86 -6.32 18.67
N GLU A 560 -9.25 -7.48 19.20
CA GLU A 560 -8.72 -8.04 20.44
C GLU A 560 -8.22 -9.47 20.24
N TYR A 561 -7.17 -9.84 21.01
CA TYR A 561 -6.74 -11.23 21.15
C TYR A 561 -7.69 -11.96 22.13
N ASP A 562 -8.58 -12.82 21.61
CA ASP A 562 -9.50 -13.59 22.44
C ASP A 562 -8.82 -14.79 23.09
N LYS A 563 -7.89 -15.40 22.35
CA LYS A 563 -7.11 -16.54 22.83
C LYS A 563 -5.69 -16.52 22.26
N PHE A 564 -4.70 -16.72 23.14
CA PHE A 564 -3.29 -16.80 22.76
C PHE A 564 -2.54 -17.70 23.76
N ASP A 565 -2.60 -19.02 23.54
CA ASP A 565 -2.07 -20.02 24.50
C ASP A 565 -0.57 -19.85 24.76
N SER A 566 0.23 -19.44 23.75
CA SER A 566 1.67 -19.19 23.91
C SER A 566 2.00 -17.85 24.58
N LEU A 567 1.08 -16.87 24.53
CA LEU A 567 1.24 -15.53 25.12
C LEU A 567 -0.04 -15.08 25.84
N PRO A 568 -0.44 -15.74 26.94
CA PRO A 568 -1.71 -15.46 27.62
C PRO A 568 -1.80 -14.03 28.20
N GLY A 569 -0.67 -13.32 28.35
CA GLY A 569 -0.65 -11.92 28.77
C GLY A 569 -1.20 -10.95 27.74
N LEU A 570 -1.33 -11.35 26.48
CA LEU A 570 -1.95 -10.56 25.41
C LEU A 570 -3.47 -10.75 25.31
N VAL A 571 -4.05 -11.77 25.94
CA VAL A 571 -5.50 -12.02 25.90
C VAL A 571 -6.27 -10.82 26.48
N GLY A 572 -7.29 -10.33 25.75
CA GLY A 572 -8.06 -9.14 26.07
C GLY A 572 -7.32 -7.82 25.80
N LYS A 573 -6.22 -7.87 25.03
CA LYS A 573 -5.51 -6.68 24.56
C LYS A 573 -5.83 -6.42 23.10
N GLN A 574 -5.80 -5.14 22.73
CA GLN A 574 -5.96 -4.71 21.35
C GLN A 574 -4.83 -5.26 20.48
N VAL A 575 -5.15 -5.68 19.26
CA VAL A 575 -4.16 -6.15 18.29
C VAL A 575 -3.20 -5.02 17.89
N SER A 576 -1.91 -5.35 17.79
CA SER A 576 -0.87 -4.38 17.45
C SER A 576 -1.08 -3.75 16.07
N PHE A 577 -0.60 -2.52 15.89
CA PHE A 577 -0.63 -1.74 14.65
C PHE A 577 -2.03 -1.28 14.20
N ILE A 578 -3.08 -1.63 14.91
CA ILE A 578 -4.46 -1.30 14.53
C ILE A 578 -4.96 -0.14 15.39
N PRO A 579 -5.31 1.02 14.80
CA PRO A 579 -5.91 2.13 15.54
C PRO A 579 -7.35 1.76 15.96
N ASP A 580 -7.76 2.21 17.14
CA ASP A 580 -9.12 2.03 17.64
C ASP A 580 -10.15 2.82 16.83
N HIS A 581 -9.74 3.91 16.15
CA HIS A 581 -10.58 4.65 15.22
C HIS A 581 -9.75 5.43 14.19
N THR A 582 -10.39 5.77 13.07
CA THR A 582 -9.88 6.69 12.07
C THR A 582 -10.96 7.71 11.72
N LEU A 583 -10.59 8.97 11.48
CA LEU A 583 -11.51 10.02 11.04
C LEU A 583 -10.85 10.91 10.00
N SER A 584 -11.51 11.12 8.88
CA SER A 584 -11.16 12.12 7.88
C SER A 584 -12.36 13.03 7.63
N CYS A 585 -12.12 14.33 7.63
CA CYS A 585 -13.12 15.33 7.23
C CYS A 585 -12.46 16.28 6.23
N SER A 586 -13.14 16.64 5.16
CA SER A 586 -12.65 17.62 4.21
C SER A 586 -13.75 18.51 3.67
N LEU A 587 -13.41 19.77 3.42
CA LEU A 587 -14.19 20.72 2.68
C LEU A 587 -13.42 21.11 1.41
N ASN A 588 -13.93 20.72 0.28
CA ASN A 588 -13.40 21.06 -1.03
C ASN A 588 -14.24 22.20 -1.62
N TYR A 589 -13.59 23.13 -2.33
CA TYR A 589 -14.26 24.18 -3.09
C TYR A 589 -13.64 24.36 -4.46
N GLN A 590 -14.49 24.63 -5.44
CA GLN A 590 -14.11 24.96 -6.81
C GLN A 590 -15.01 26.08 -7.30
N LEU A 591 -14.43 27.18 -7.75
CA LEU A 591 -15.15 28.36 -8.16
C LEU A 591 -15.02 28.58 -9.69
N ASP A 592 -16.05 29.13 -10.33
CA ASP A 592 -16.08 29.39 -11.78
C ASP A 592 -14.97 30.34 -12.27
N ASN A 593 -14.31 31.06 -11.37
CA ASN A 593 -13.23 31.99 -11.69
C ASN A 593 -11.83 31.35 -11.66
N GLY A 594 -11.76 30.04 -11.55
CA GLY A 594 -10.51 29.24 -11.52
C GLY A 594 -9.89 29.04 -10.15
N PHE A 595 -10.43 29.61 -9.07
CA PHE A 595 -9.96 29.29 -7.71
C PHE A 595 -10.53 27.97 -7.25
N TYR A 596 -9.67 27.12 -6.70
CA TYR A 596 -10.03 25.86 -6.06
C TYR A 596 -9.21 25.62 -4.78
N GLY A 597 -9.61 24.65 -4.01
CA GLY A 597 -8.81 24.23 -2.85
C GLY A 597 -9.59 23.37 -1.87
N GLN A 598 -8.86 22.98 -0.84
CA GLN A 598 -9.35 22.09 0.19
C GLN A 598 -8.82 22.51 1.56
N ILE A 599 -9.60 22.23 2.59
CA ILE A 599 -9.15 22.16 3.96
C ILE A 599 -9.62 20.80 4.52
N GLY A 600 -8.73 20.04 5.14
CA GLY A 600 -9.03 18.72 5.62
C GLY A 600 -8.32 18.39 6.92
N THR A 601 -8.92 17.48 7.69
CA THR A 601 -8.30 16.88 8.86
C THR A 601 -8.30 15.39 8.73
N LYS A 602 -7.25 14.74 9.27
CA LYS A 602 -7.22 13.30 9.51
C LYS A 602 -6.81 13.02 10.95
N THR A 603 -7.53 12.12 11.60
CA THR A 603 -7.25 11.65 12.96
C THR A 603 -6.98 10.15 12.91
N ILE A 604 -5.89 9.74 13.55
CA ILE A 604 -5.57 8.34 13.85
C ILE A 604 -5.75 8.17 15.36
N GLY A 605 -6.50 7.16 15.75
CA GLY A 605 -6.74 6.81 17.15
C GLY A 605 -5.52 6.18 17.83
N ASP A 606 -5.72 5.69 19.03
CA ASP A 606 -4.67 5.02 19.80
C ASP A 606 -4.17 3.76 19.08
N VAL A 607 -2.84 3.59 18.95
CA VAL A 607 -2.20 2.41 18.35
C VAL A 607 -1.27 1.76 19.36
N TYR A 608 -1.39 0.45 19.56
CA TYR A 608 -0.62 -0.32 20.54
C TYR A 608 0.46 -1.17 19.86
N PHE A 609 1.57 -1.37 20.60
CA PHE A 609 2.73 -2.17 20.17
C PHE A 609 3.15 -3.05 21.34
N TRP A 610 2.82 -4.34 21.27
CA TRP A 610 3.08 -5.27 22.37
C TRP A 610 4.40 -6.02 22.20
N GLU A 611 5.07 -6.28 23.31
CA GLU A 611 6.19 -7.21 23.40
C GLU A 611 5.72 -8.61 23.83
N GLN A 612 6.65 -9.59 23.82
CA GLN A 612 6.35 -10.95 24.23
C GLN A 612 5.76 -11.08 25.64
N ASP A 613 6.08 -10.17 26.56
CA ASP A 613 5.57 -10.22 27.93
C ASP A 613 4.17 -9.60 28.09
N GLY A 614 3.63 -9.02 27.04
CA GLY A 614 2.26 -8.50 26.99
C GLY A 614 1.95 -7.38 27.98
N ALA A 615 2.95 -6.82 28.66
CA ALA A 615 2.73 -6.08 29.88
C ALA A 615 3.00 -4.59 29.78
N ASN A 616 3.57 -4.06 28.69
CA ASN A 616 4.08 -2.70 28.70
C ASN A 616 3.12 -1.72 28.03
N SER A 617 2.37 -0.96 28.86
CA SER A 617 1.49 0.12 28.40
C SER A 617 2.25 1.34 27.85
N SER A 618 3.58 1.37 27.91
CA SER A 618 4.39 2.47 27.37
C SER A 618 4.60 2.38 25.86
N ASP A 619 4.31 1.24 25.24
CA ASP A 619 4.45 1.05 23.80
C ASP A 619 3.13 1.35 23.10
N LYS A 620 2.71 2.62 23.20
CA LYS A 620 1.50 3.15 22.58
C LYS A 620 1.81 4.48 21.88
N ILE A 621 1.20 4.70 20.75
CA ILE A 621 1.05 6.00 20.13
C ILE A 621 -0.32 6.52 20.52
N ASP A 622 -0.36 7.68 21.18
CA ASP A 622 -1.62 8.37 21.50
C ASP A 622 -2.24 8.95 20.22
N SER A 623 -3.57 9.06 20.23
CA SER A 623 -4.32 9.64 19.13
C SER A 623 -3.81 11.01 18.72
N TYR A 624 -3.68 11.26 17.44
CA TYR A 624 -3.25 12.54 16.87
C TYR A 624 -4.13 13.00 15.72
N THR A 625 -4.16 14.31 15.47
CA THR A 625 -4.93 14.91 14.37
C THR A 625 -4.06 15.83 13.55
N LEU A 626 -4.04 15.63 12.24
CA LEU A 626 -3.33 16.49 11.28
C LEU A 626 -4.33 17.39 10.57
N LEU A 627 -3.92 18.63 10.31
CA LEU A 627 -4.67 19.62 9.53
C LEU A 627 -3.89 19.95 8.27
N ASP A 628 -4.51 19.73 7.11
CA ASP A 628 -3.95 20.02 5.81
C ASP A 628 -4.84 21.01 5.06
N ALA A 629 -4.25 21.85 4.19
CA ALA A 629 -4.99 22.74 3.32
C ALA A 629 -4.22 23.07 2.06
N ASN A 630 -4.96 23.34 0.99
CA ASN A 630 -4.39 23.90 -0.23
C ASN A 630 -5.27 25.04 -0.79
N LEU A 631 -4.65 25.88 -1.62
CA LEU A 631 -5.28 26.93 -2.37
C LEU A 631 -4.70 26.95 -3.77
N GLY A 632 -5.52 26.63 -4.75
CA GLY A 632 -5.15 26.56 -6.15
C GLY A 632 -5.81 27.65 -7.01
N PHE A 633 -5.20 27.90 -8.16
CA PHE A 633 -5.72 28.81 -9.17
C PHE A 633 -5.35 28.31 -10.57
N ASP A 634 -6.37 28.04 -11.38
CA ASP A 634 -6.24 27.64 -12.77
C ASP A 634 -6.38 28.85 -13.69
N TYR A 635 -5.44 29.02 -14.60
CA TYR A 635 -5.45 30.07 -15.59
C TYR A 635 -4.96 29.54 -16.96
N ASP A 636 -5.88 29.42 -17.91
CA ASP A 636 -5.62 28.80 -19.22
C ASP A 636 -5.08 27.38 -19.06
N ALA A 637 -3.89 27.07 -19.54
CA ALA A 637 -3.22 25.79 -19.43
C ALA A 637 -2.33 25.65 -18.17
N TRP A 638 -2.31 26.65 -17.29
CA TRP A 638 -1.49 26.66 -16.08
C TRP A 638 -2.33 26.42 -14.83
N SER A 639 -1.81 25.64 -13.92
CA SER A 639 -2.32 25.51 -12.56
C SER A 639 -1.24 25.88 -11.55
N PHE A 640 -1.63 26.64 -10.54
CA PHE A 640 -0.78 27.06 -9.41
C PHE A 640 -1.43 26.59 -8.13
N ASN A 641 -0.69 25.92 -7.27
CA ASN A 641 -1.21 25.40 -6.01
C ASN A 641 -0.24 25.69 -4.85
N LEU A 642 -0.73 26.41 -3.83
CA LEU A 642 -0.06 26.60 -2.55
C LEU A 642 -0.64 25.58 -1.57
N PHE A 643 0.19 24.71 -1.02
CA PHE A 643 -0.24 23.67 -0.10
C PHE A 643 0.47 23.74 1.24
N GLY A 644 -0.21 23.25 2.28
CA GLY A 644 0.34 23.08 3.62
C GLY A 644 -0.15 21.79 4.23
N LEU A 645 0.77 20.95 4.69
CA LEU A 645 0.52 19.69 5.37
C LEU A 645 0.91 19.82 6.82
N ASN A 646 0.19 19.15 7.74
CA ASN A 646 0.40 19.25 9.17
C ASN A 646 0.53 20.71 9.65
N LEU A 647 -0.44 21.56 9.27
CA LEU A 647 -0.41 23.00 9.53
C LEU A 647 -0.35 23.35 11.02
N THR A 648 -0.82 22.47 11.89
CA THR A 648 -0.74 22.60 13.35
C THR A 648 0.63 22.30 13.91
N ASP A 649 1.55 21.75 13.11
CA ASP A 649 2.90 21.31 13.48
C ASP A 649 2.86 20.27 14.62
N GLU A 650 1.94 19.31 14.50
CA GLU A 650 1.79 18.21 15.46
C GLU A 650 3.02 17.30 15.41
N GLU A 651 3.59 17.02 16.57
CA GLU A 651 4.67 16.04 16.74
C GLU A 651 4.06 14.67 17.02
N TYR A 652 4.19 13.74 16.09
CA TYR A 652 3.59 12.40 16.17
C TYR A 652 4.54 11.32 15.67
N TYR A 653 4.27 10.07 16.04
CA TYR A 653 4.94 8.90 15.51
C TYR A 653 4.00 8.14 14.58
N THR A 654 4.54 7.61 13.49
CA THR A 654 3.82 6.73 12.57
C THR A 654 3.94 5.27 12.97
N SER A 655 4.98 4.90 13.74
CA SER A 655 5.19 3.54 14.25
C SER A 655 6.17 3.54 15.42
N LEU A 656 6.22 2.42 16.17
CA LEU A 656 7.24 2.16 17.19
C LEU A 656 7.99 0.86 16.87
N VAL A 657 9.31 0.85 17.15
CA VAL A 657 10.19 -0.27 16.85
C VAL A 657 10.60 -0.97 18.14
N SER A 658 9.73 -1.86 18.63
CA SER A 658 9.85 -2.47 19.96
C SER A 658 11.09 -3.34 20.14
N ASN A 659 11.61 -4.00 19.08
CA ASN A 659 12.80 -4.83 19.17
C ASN A 659 14.10 -4.05 19.47
N LEU A 660 14.12 -2.75 19.17
CA LEU A 660 15.29 -1.90 19.47
C LEU A 660 15.29 -1.35 20.89
N LYS A 661 14.25 -1.59 21.68
CA LYS A 661 14.13 -1.10 23.06
C LYS A 661 15.29 -1.52 23.97
N SER A 662 15.79 -2.75 23.81
CA SER A 662 16.95 -3.25 24.56
C SER A 662 18.24 -2.48 24.25
N PHE A 663 18.38 -1.93 23.05
CA PHE A 663 19.53 -1.15 22.62
C PHE A 663 19.41 0.34 23.00
N THR A 664 18.18 0.86 23.08
CA THR A 664 17.92 2.27 23.42
C THR A 664 17.86 2.55 24.94
N GLY A 665 17.83 1.49 25.76
CA GLY A 665 17.92 1.60 27.22
C GLY A 665 16.64 2.01 27.93
N GLY A 666 15.46 1.77 27.33
CA GLY A 666 14.20 2.07 28.00
C GLY A 666 12.95 2.01 27.12
N ASP A 667 12.68 3.05 26.35
CA ASP A 667 11.49 3.14 25.49
C ASP A 667 11.80 2.67 24.07
N ALA A 668 10.81 2.06 23.40
CA ALA A 668 10.92 1.75 21.98
C ALA A 668 11.13 3.05 21.18
N PRO A 669 12.12 3.12 20.27
CA PRO A 669 12.25 4.26 19.39
C PRO A 669 11.04 4.37 18.47
N GLY A 670 10.72 5.58 18.03
CA GLY A 670 9.58 5.87 17.15
C GLY A 670 10.03 6.35 15.79
N ILE A 671 9.24 6.04 14.78
CA ILE A 671 9.38 6.64 13.46
C ILE A 671 8.62 7.96 13.48
N ALA A 672 9.35 9.07 13.38
CA ALA A 672 8.78 10.40 13.45
C ALA A 672 7.92 10.69 12.20
N GLY A 673 6.71 11.18 12.41
CA GLY A 673 5.89 11.73 11.35
C GLY A 673 6.43 13.08 10.85
N SER A 674 6.05 13.47 9.64
CA SER A 674 6.52 14.73 9.03
C SER A 674 6.03 15.95 9.82
N PRO A 675 6.92 16.91 10.14
CA PRO A 675 6.51 18.21 10.69
C PRO A 675 5.72 19.01 9.64
N ARG A 676 5.34 20.24 9.98
CA ARG A 676 4.64 21.11 9.03
C ARG A 676 5.43 21.32 7.73
N VAL A 677 4.79 21.00 6.61
CA VAL A 677 5.30 21.24 5.26
C VAL A 677 4.49 22.35 4.60
N ILE A 678 5.16 23.32 3.98
CA ILE A 678 4.53 24.35 3.15
C ILE A 678 5.25 24.35 1.82
N GLY A 679 4.50 24.34 0.72
CA GLY A 679 5.06 24.29 -0.62
C GLY A 679 4.17 24.94 -1.66
N LEU A 680 4.78 25.17 -2.82
CA LEU A 680 4.13 25.70 -4.03
C LEU A 680 4.36 24.69 -5.16
N SER A 681 3.32 24.41 -5.93
CA SER A 681 3.43 23.69 -7.19
C SER A 681 2.91 24.51 -8.36
N VAL A 682 3.49 24.28 -9.52
CA VAL A 682 3.09 24.86 -10.79
C VAL A 682 3.02 23.75 -11.81
N SER A 683 1.91 23.63 -12.51
CA SER A 683 1.77 22.69 -13.61
C SER A 683 1.31 23.39 -14.88
N LYS A 684 1.60 22.74 -16.01
CA LYS A 684 1.15 23.16 -17.33
C LYS A 684 0.79 21.97 -18.17
N GLN A 685 -0.41 22.00 -18.70
CA GLN A 685 -0.88 21.03 -19.70
C GLN A 685 -0.89 21.69 -21.09
N PHE A 686 -0.47 20.99 -22.15
CA PHE A 686 -0.40 21.53 -23.51
C PHE A 686 -0.40 20.45 -24.58
#